data_289f9fc7815250befe62de28c91a618a
#
_entry.id   289f9fc7815250befe62de28c91a618a
#
_cell.length_a   1.000
_cell.length_b   1.000
_cell.length_c   1.000
_cell.angle_alpha   90.00
_cell.angle_beta   90.00
_cell.angle_gamma   90.00
#
_symmetry.space_group_name_H-M   'P 1'
#
loop_
_entity.id
_entity.type
_entity.pdbx_description
1 polymer ?
#
loop_
_entity_poly.entity_id
_entity_poly.type
_entity_poly.pdbx_seq_one_letter_code
_entity_poly.pdbx_strand_id
1 'polypeptide(L)'
;MATTIHKMSCPYDCPSTCGLEAEIEDGRLIKVKNDKTHPVSKNGICRKMQHYEQDIYSADRLGTPLRRVGRKGEAKFKPISWDEAVREIADQFKAIIEKWGAEAILPCVYSGVMSDIQRNCGDAFFNRMGASELVKTLCSSAKGAGYDAVVGKTGCLEPTELNDSDLYLIWSCNMAATRLQTLADLQKPANRHKKKILIDVYPNPTAAYCDQVITIKAGTDGALALSMMHVLKNEHLVDKSFVEKYTSGYPAFAETLDVYTPEWAESETGIPAEVIRQLAREFGQAKAPAIILGSGNSRHGNGGMTVRLITILSALTGAWQHPGGGLCGCTPIDTDYVNKSLITRPDFRKKPARKININQIGQALAMEGKEAVRGFYVYGCNPANTVSDQQLIIRGLEREDLFTVVHERFMTDTARYADIVLPATFSVEQTDIYRAYGYCTLSTGRKLVDAPGECRSNWDTFCLLAKGMGYADDYFDRSENEMLDILLSHPTRAIAETSDEAKETLRQGGSIALPFSDHLAFGTETGKMLIVNEKLAEPMPHYTAGYSGKCQDYPLHLVAAPSVWSLNSTFLDREHLMASRKEMTLWLNPEDAGTRQITDGMPVMAFNELGEVQFTARVDDRVAAGNAVSEGIFAGHQTQNGSGFNTLTHGRLSDIGAATTMNDNRVDVRPLQRV
;
A
#
# COMPACT_ATOMS: atom_id res chain seq x y z
N MET A 1 -33.67 -3.37 25.04
CA MET A 1 -32.38 -2.68 25.28
C MET A 1 -32.17 -1.67 24.17
N ALA A 2 -31.64 -0.49 24.43
CA ALA A 2 -31.55 0.57 23.42
C ALA A 2 -30.25 0.38 22.60
N THR A 3 -30.36 0.19 21.30
CA THR A 3 -29.25 0.23 20.37
C THR A 3 -28.81 1.68 20.18
N THR A 4 -27.53 1.98 20.34
CA THR A 4 -26.93 3.29 20.05
C THR A 4 -26.12 3.22 18.75
N ILE A 5 -26.08 4.33 18.02
CA ILE A 5 -25.35 4.45 16.75
C ILE A 5 -24.23 5.47 16.93
N HIS A 6 -23.02 5.08 16.61
CA HIS A 6 -21.82 5.91 16.72
C HIS A 6 -21.08 5.98 15.39
N LYS A 7 -20.44 7.12 15.11
CA LYS A 7 -19.57 7.29 13.96
C LYS A 7 -18.22 6.59 14.20
N MET A 8 -17.68 6.00 13.15
CA MET A 8 -16.34 5.42 13.15
C MET A 8 -15.71 5.51 11.74
N SER A 9 -14.41 5.32 11.66
CA SER A 9 -13.68 5.28 10.39
C SER A 9 -13.13 3.90 10.10
N CYS A 10 -13.10 3.52 8.82
CA CYS A 10 -12.43 2.31 8.38
C CYS A 10 -10.91 2.42 8.61
N PRO A 11 -10.27 1.51 9.37
CA PRO A 11 -8.87 1.64 9.78
C PRO A 11 -7.88 1.09 8.76
N TYR A 12 -8.34 0.47 7.68
CA TYR A 12 -7.52 -0.36 6.81
C TYR A 12 -6.89 0.41 5.64
N ASP A 13 -5.85 -0.18 5.05
CA ASP A 13 -5.06 0.36 3.93
C ASP A 13 -5.90 0.44 2.63
N CYS A 14 -6.74 1.44 2.57
CA CYS A 14 -7.61 1.74 1.43
C CYS A 14 -7.65 3.25 1.19
N PRO A 15 -7.56 3.72 -0.07
CA PRO A 15 -7.57 5.16 -0.38
C PRO A 15 -8.79 5.90 0.14
N SER A 16 -9.92 5.19 0.33
CA SER A 16 -11.20 5.82 0.68
C SER A 16 -11.35 6.16 2.16
N THR A 17 -10.71 5.42 3.07
CA THR A 17 -10.89 5.59 4.54
C THR A 17 -12.35 5.87 4.90
N CYS A 18 -13.25 4.92 4.55
CA CYS A 18 -14.70 5.13 4.58
C CYS A 18 -15.22 5.49 5.98
N GLY A 19 -16.15 6.44 6.05
CA GLY A 19 -16.96 6.67 7.23
C GLY A 19 -17.98 5.56 7.41
N LEU A 20 -18.11 5.11 8.64
CA LEU A 20 -18.96 3.99 9.03
C LEU A 20 -19.79 4.36 10.24
N GLU A 21 -20.88 3.64 10.45
CA GLU A 21 -21.72 3.70 11.65
C GLU A 21 -21.63 2.35 12.37
N ALA A 22 -21.29 2.40 13.66
CA ALA A 22 -21.25 1.27 14.57
C ALA A 22 -22.56 1.21 15.35
N GLU A 23 -23.28 0.11 15.28
CA GLU A 23 -24.44 -0.19 16.11
C GLU A 23 -23.97 -0.92 17.36
N ILE A 24 -24.16 -0.32 18.53
CA ILE A 24 -23.75 -0.84 19.84
C ILE A 24 -24.98 -1.20 20.65
N GLU A 25 -24.99 -2.41 21.19
CA GLU A 25 -26.01 -2.89 22.14
C GLU A 25 -25.31 -3.52 23.36
N ASP A 26 -25.65 -3.07 24.54
CA ASP A 26 -25.06 -3.54 25.82
C ASP A 26 -23.51 -3.56 25.83
N GLY A 27 -22.90 -2.50 25.25
CA GLY A 27 -21.44 -2.36 25.16
C GLY A 27 -20.78 -3.28 24.13
N ARG A 28 -21.55 -3.95 23.27
CA ARG A 28 -21.04 -4.81 22.19
C ARG A 28 -21.33 -4.23 20.82
N LEU A 29 -20.39 -4.30 19.92
CA LEU A 29 -20.61 -4.00 18.50
C LEU A 29 -21.47 -5.11 17.88
N ILE A 30 -22.64 -4.73 17.36
CA ILE A 30 -23.57 -5.67 16.73
C ILE A 30 -23.44 -5.63 15.22
N LYS A 31 -23.16 -4.46 14.66
CA LYS A 31 -23.11 -4.27 13.20
C LYS A 31 -22.37 -3.02 12.82
N VAL A 32 -21.73 -3.07 11.64
CA VAL A 32 -21.15 -1.90 10.99
C VAL A 32 -21.92 -1.59 9.70
N LYS A 33 -22.26 -0.33 9.49
CA LYS A 33 -22.96 0.18 8.31
C LYS A 33 -22.20 1.33 7.68
N ASN A 34 -22.58 1.69 6.46
CA ASN A 34 -22.07 2.88 5.79
C ASN A 34 -22.62 4.16 6.46
N ASP A 35 -21.75 5.10 6.75
CA ASP A 35 -22.14 6.47 7.12
C ASP A 35 -22.54 7.25 5.87
N LYS A 36 -23.85 7.47 5.68
CA LYS A 36 -24.41 8.22 4.55
C LYS A 36 -24.12 9.73 4.63
N THR A 37 -23.68 10.22 5.78
CA THR A 37 -23.34 11.64 5.99
C THR A 37 -21.86 11.93 5.76
N HIS A 38 -21.03 10.88 5.59
CA HIS A 38 -19.61 11.06 5.30
C HIS A 38 -19.42 11.89 4.01
N PRO A 39 -18.43 12.82 3.95
CA PRO A 39 -18.25 13.69 2.79
C PRO A 39 -18.13 12.96 1.44
N VAL A 40 -17.50 11.80 1.42
CA VAL A 40 -17.14 11.07 0.20
C VAL A 40 -17.71 9.67 0.14
N SER A 41 -17.54 8.83 1.14
CA SER A 41 -17.84 7.40 1.10
C SER A 41 -19.34 7.08 1.31
N LYS A 42 -20.20 7.52 0.37
CA LYS A 42 -21.66 7.40 0.45
C LYS A 42 -22.23 6.17 -0.27
N ASN A 43 -21.39 5.42 -1.02
CA ASN A 43 -21.85 4.41 -1.96
C ASN A 43 -21.96 2.99 -1.36
N GLY A 44 -21.91 2.87 -0.04
CA GLY A 44 -22.05 1.59 0.66
C GLY A 44 -20.75 1.09 1.30
N ILE A 45 -20.84 -0.07 1.94
CA ILE A 45 -19.75 -0.75 2.62
C ILE A 45 -19.17 -1.86 1.73
N CYS A 46 -17.84 -1.99 1.71
CA CYS A 46 -17.19 -3.05 0.93
C CYS A 46 -17.32 -4.43 1.60
N ARG A 47 -17.15 -5.49 0.82
CA ARG A 47 -17.23 -6.89 1.32
C ARG A 47 -16.28 -7.16 2.47
N LYS A 48 -15.10 -6.54 2.48
CA LYS A 48 -14.08 -6.72 3.54
C LYS A 48 -14.51 -6.16 4.89
N MET A 49 -15.39 -5.15 4.90
CA MET A 49 -15.92 -4.54 6.14
C MET A 49 -17.28 -5.07 6.55
N GLN A 50 -17.96 -5.85 5.69
CA GLN A 50 -19.14 -6.59 6.11
C GLN A 50 -18.76 -7.58 7.20
N HIS A 51 -19.60 -7.68 8.25
CA HIS A 51 -19.39 -8.56 9.40
C HIS A 51 -18.10 -8.28 10.19
N TYR A 52 -17.69 -7.01 10.28
CA TYR A 52 -16.52 -6.58 11.05
C TYR A 52 -16.59 -6.99 12.54
N GLU A 53 -17.80 -7.05 13.09
CA GLU A 53 -18.06 -7.53 14.45
C GLU A 53 -17.61 -8.98 14.69
N GLN A 54 -17.61 -9.82 13.65
CA GLN A 54 -17.17 -11.20 13.76
C GLN A 54 -15.68 -11.33 14.04
N ASP A 55 -14.86 -10.39 13.52
CA ASP A 55 -13.41 -10.39 13.80
C ASP A 55 -13.13 -10.02 15.25
N ILE A 56 -13.88 -9.02 15.77
CA ILE A 56 -13.69 -8.51 17.13
C ILE A 56 -13.97 -9.60 18.16
N TYR A 57 -14.99 -10.41 17.92
CA TYR A 57 -15.41 -11.48 18.83
C TYR A 57 -15.04 -12.88 18.35
N SER A 58 -14.10 -13.00 17.43
CA SER A 58 -13.58 -14.29 16.95
C SER A 58 -12.94 -15.09 18.09
N ALA A 59 -13.21 -16.40 18.12
CA ALA A 59 -12.57 -17.30 19.06
C ALA A 59 -11.05 -17.45 18.82
N ASP A 60 -10.58 -17.18 17.60
CA ASP A 60 -9.17 -17.23 17.21
C ASP A 60 -8.40 -15.96 17.57
N ARG A 61 -9.10 -14.94 18.09
CA ARG A 61 -8.48 -13.70 18.51
C ARG A 61 -7.58 -13.92 19.73
N LEU A 62 -6.38 -13.35 19.70
CA LEU A 62 -5.48 -13.31 20.84
C LEU A 62 -6.10 -12.50 21.97
N GLY A 63 -6.22 -13.08 23.16
CA GLY A 63 -6.88 -12.45 24.30
C GLY A 63 -5.94 -12.18 25.49
N THR A 64 -4.73 -12.75 25.50
CA THR A 64 -3.75 -12.60 26.59
C THR A 64 -2.34 -12.62 26.02
N PRO A 65 -1.34 -12.01 26.69
CA PRO A 65 0.06 -12.11 26.30
C PRO A 65 0.55 -13.57 26.31
N LEU A 66 1.36 -13.93 25.34
CA LEU A 66 1.86 -15.30 25.16
C LEU A 66 3.39 -15.30 25.13
N ARG A 67 4.00 -16.31 25.79
CA ARG A 67 5.45 -16.61 25.76
C ARG A 67 5.69 -17.90 25.02
N ARG A 68 6.65 -17.93 24.12
CA ARG A 68 7.12 -19.10 23.41
C ARG A 68 7.65 -20.18 24.37
N VAL A 69 7.31 -21.44 24.12
CA VAL A 69 7.78 -22.62 24.89
C VAL A 69 8.42 -23.71 24.02
N GLY A 70 8.37 -23.57 22.69
CA GLY A 70 9.01 -24.45 21.71
C GLY A 70 10.11 -23.75 20.93
N ARG A 71 10.57 -24.36 19.83
CA ARG A 71 11.46 -23.70 18.86
C ARG A 71 10.68 -22.66 18.08
N LYS A 72 11.37 -21.66 17.56
CA LYS A 72 10.76 -20.65 16.69
C LYS A 72 10.09 -21.30 15.48
N GLY A 73 8.90 -20.84 15.12
CA GLY A 73 8.09 -21.41 14.02
C GLY A 73 7.16 -22.56 14.42
N GLU A 74 7.39 -23.25 15.56
CA GLU A 74 6.48 -24.30 16.04
C GLU A 74 5.13 -23.76 16.53
N ALA A 75 5.03 -22.46 16.74
CA ALA A 75 3.83 -21.78 17.28
C ALA A 75 3.31 -22.38 18.61
N LYS A 76 4.23 -22.82 19.47
CA LYS A 76 3.91 -23.33 20.81
C LYS A 76 4.11 -22.22 21.84
N PHE A 77 3.03 -21.83 22.50
CA PHE A 77 3.02 -20.73 23.44
C PHE A 77 2.32 -21.11 24.74
N LYS A 78 2.63 -20.37 25.82
CA LYS A 78 1.88 -20.38 27.07
C LYS A 78 1.45 -18.96 27.45
N PRO A 79 0.28 -18.79 28.06
CA PRO A 79 -0.13 -17.47 28.60
C PRO A 79 0.83 -16.98 29.69
N ILE A 80 1.03 -15.66 29.72
CA ILE A 80 1.74 -14.92 30.77
C ILE A 80 0.97 -13.64 31.08
N SER A 81 1.26 -12.99 32.20
CA SER A 81 0.67 -11.69 32.51
C SER A 81 1.34 -10.57 31.72
N TRP A 82 0.66 -9.41 31.60
CA TRP A 82 1.25 -8.18 31.02
C TRP A 82 2.50 -7.74 31.78
N ASP A 83 2.52 -7.83 33.10
CA ASP A 83 3.69 -7.46 33.92
C ASP A 83 4.90 -8.37 33.63
N GLU A 84 4.67 -9.67 33.43
CA GLU A 84 5.72 -10.59 33.00
C GLU A 84 6.20 -10.27 31.59
N ALA A 85 5.30 -10.01 30.65
CA ALA A 85 5.65 -9.67 29.27
C ALA A 85 6.45 -8.37 29.19
N VAL A 86 5.97 -7.30 29.83
CA VAL A 86 6.65 -5.97 29.86
C VAL A 86 8.03 -6.08 30.47
N ARG A 87 8.17 -6.76 31.62
CA ARG A 87 9.45 -6.96 32.28
C ARG A 87 10.43 -7.72 31.39
N GLU A 88 10.01 -8.86 30.81
CA GLU A 88 10.87 -9.67 29.95
C GLU A 88 11.32 -8.89 28.70
N ILE A 89 10.41 -8.18 28.04
CA ILE A 89 10.75 -7.33 26.88
C ILE A 89 11.75 -6.24 27.28
N ALA A 90 11.51 -5.55 28.39
CA ALA A 90 12.38 -4.51 28.87
C ALA A 90 13.79 -5.03 29.25
N ASP A 91 13.86 -6.17 29.93
CA ASP A 91 15.13 -6.77 30.35
C ASP A 91 15.92 -7.25 29.13
N GLN A 92 15.27 -7.87 28.15
CA GLN A 92 15.91 -8.30 26.88
C GLN A 92 16.41 -7.08 26.08
N PHE A 93 15.62 -6.03 25.96
CA PHE A 93 16.04 -4.83 25.26
C PHE A 93 17.21 -4.13 25.94
N LYS A 94 17.21 -4.02 27.27
CA LYS A 94 18.34 -3.49 28.07
C LYS A 94 19.61 -4.31 27.85
N ALA A 95 19.50 -5.65 27.87
CA ALA A 95 20.64 -6.53 27.64
C ALA A 95 21.20 -6.41 26.20
N ILE A 96 20.31 -6.30 25.20
CA ILE A 96 20.72 -6.05 23.81
C ILE A 96 21.43 -4.71 23.67
N ILE A 97 20.88 -3.65 24.27
CA ILE A 97 21.44 -2.29 24.23
C ILE A 97 22.83 -2.26 24.90
N GLU A 98 22.97 -2.89 26.05
CA GLU A 98 24.25 -2.96 26.78
C GLU A 98 25.32 -3.68 25.95
N LYS A 99 24.98 -4.79 25.32
CA LYS A 99 25.96 -5.64 24.61
C LYS A 99 26.24 -5.20 23.18
N TRP A 100 25.22 -4.71 22.45
CA TRP A 100 25.28 -4.50 21.01
C TRP A 100 24.96 -3.06 20.59
N GLY A 101 24.41 -2.25 21.49
CA GLY A 101 23.90 -0.91 21.20
C GLY A 101 22.42 -0.93 20.77
N ALA A 102 21.76 0.22 20.89
CA ALA A 102 20.32 0.34 20.63
C ALA A 102 19.95 0.10 19.17
N GLU A 103 20.86 0.35 18.23
CA GLU A 103 20.63 0.09 16.79
C GLU A 103 20.55 -1.41 16.42
N ALA A 104 20.91 -2.31 17.35
CA ALA A 104 20.65 -3.74 17.21
C ALA A 104 19.17 -4.09 17.38
N ILE A 105 18.31 -3.13 17.79
CA ILE A 105 16.86 -3.28 17.88
C ILE A 105 16.22 -2.61 16.66
N LEU A 106 15.34 -3.34 15.97
CA LEU A 106 14.62 -2.88 14.78
C LEU A 106 13.10 -2.95 15.02
N PRO A 107 12.38 -1.80 15.04
CA PRO A 107 10.93 -1.81 14.96
C PRO A 107 10.47 -2.08 13.53
N CYS A 108 9.35 -2.80 13.40
CA CYS A 108 8.69 -3.05 12.13
C CYS A 108 7.21 -2.70 12.22
N VAL A 109 6.81 -1.63 11.55
CA VAL A 109 5.42 -1.20 11.43
C VAL A 109 5.12 -0.78 10.01
N TYR A 110 3.94 -1.13 9.51
CA TYR A 110 3.51 -0.69 8.19
C TYR A 110 2.00 -0.37 8.16
N SER A 111 1.27 -0.83 7.15
CA SER A 111 -0.09 -0.38 6.85
C SER A 111 -1.19 -1.31 7.38
N GLY A 112 -0.93 -2.12 8.39
CA GLY A 112 -1.96 -2.93 9.07
C GLY A 112 -3.04 -2.08 9.75
N VAL A 113 -2.66 -0.86 10.15
CA VAL A 113 -3.55 0.23 10.58
C VAL A 113 -3.15 1.51 9.87
N MET A 114 -4.10 2.22 9.25
CA MET A 114 -3.87 3.46 8.48
C MET A 114 -4.30 4.71 9.24
N SER A 115 -4.06 4.73 10.51
CA SER A 115 -4.26 5.87 11.41
C SER A 115 -2.94 6.57 11.74
N ASP A 116 -2.99 7.70 12.43
CA ASP A 116 -1.77 8.43 12.78
C ASP A 116 -1.31 8.19 14.21
N ILE A 117 -2.21 8.03 15.22
CA ILE A 117 -1.81 7.78 16.61
C ILE A 117 -1.30 6.35 16.74
N GLN A 118 -2.14 5.36 16.51
CA GLN A 118 -1.80 3.95 16.78
C GLN A 118 -0.71 3.40 15.86
N ARG A 119 -0.61 3.92 14.64
CA ARG A 119 0.44 3.50 13.70
C ARG A 119 1.82 4.06 14.06
N ASN A 120 1.89 5.30 14.55
CA ASN A 120 3.15 6.01 14.68
C ASN A 120 3.61 6.19 16.14
N CYS A 121 2.81 5.81 17.15
CA CYS A 121 3.16 6.00 18.56
C CYS A 121 4.44 5.25 18.98
N GLY A 122 4.72 4.11 18.36
CA GLY A 122 5.95 3.36 18.61
C GLY A 122 7.22 4.13 18.22
N ASP A 123 7.14 5.04 17.24
CA ASP A 123 8.28 5.83 16.81
C ASP A 123 8.85 6.67 17.98
N ALA A 124 7.99 7.20 18.89
CA ALA A 124 8.43 7.93 20.09
C ALA A 124 9.26 7.05 21.04
N PHE A 125 8.80 5.82 21.29
CA PHE A 125 9.48 4.85 22.15
C PHE A 125 10.84 4.45 21.56
N PHE A 126 10.90 4.11 20.27
CA PHE A 126 12.13 3.71 19.60
C PHE A 126 13.08 4.89 19.36
N ASN A 127 12.57 6.10 19.17
CA ASN A 127 13.38 7.32 19.13
C ASN A 127 14.05 7.58 20.49
N ARG A 128 13.30 7.42 21.58
CA ARG A 128 13.84 7.55 22.95
C ARG A 128 14.91 6.51 23.28
N MET A 129 14.72 5.30 22.76
CA MET A 129 15.68 4.20 22.87
C MET A 129 16.95 4.43 22.04
N GLY A 130 16.85 5.07 20.88
CA GLY A 130 17.92 5.19 19.88
C GLY A 130 18.03 3.96 18.97
N ALA A 131 16.93 3.23 18.78
CA ALA A 131 16.86 2.03 17.94
C ALA A 131 17.08 2.34 16.45
N SER A 132 17.30 1.32 15.62
CA SER A 132 17.30 1.44 14.15
C SER A 132 15.96 2.00 13.66
N GLU A 133 15.98 2.67 12.51
CA GLU A 133 14.80 3.24 11.83
C GLU A 133 14.40 2.38 10.64
N LEU A 134 13.13 2.00 10.57
CA LEU A 134 12.56 1.33 9.39
C LEU A 134 12.17 2.37 8.33
N VAL A 135 12.79 2.28 7.14
CA VAL A 135 12.41 3.10 5.98
C VAL A 135 11.19 2.46 5.31
N LYS A 136 10.04 3.11 5.42
CA LYS A 136 8.70 2.56 5.09
C LYS A 136 8.37 2.73 3.58
N THR A 137 9.01 1.97 2.69
CA THR A 137 8.92 2.14 1.22
C THR A 137 8.23 0.98 0.48
N LEU A 138 7.43 0.16 1.15
CA LEU A 138 6.85 -1.05 0.56
C LEU A 138 5.73 -0.77 -0.49
N CYS A 139 4.97 0.31 -0.37
CA CYS A 139 3.74 0.49 -1.14
C CYS A 139 3.85 1.52 -2.27
N SER A 140 3.95 2.81 -1.93
CA SER A 140 3.75 3.93 -2.86
C SER A 140 4.96 4.84 -3.01
N SER A 141 6.11 4.47 -2.47
CA SER A 141 7.30 5.33 -2.45
C SER A 141 7.80 5.67 -3.86
N ALA A 142 7.93 4.68 -4.76
CA ALA A 142 8.30 4.92 -6.15
C ALA A 142 7.26 5.76 -6.89
N LYS A 143 5.96 5.47 -6.64
CA LYS A 143 4.86 6.22 -7.24
C LYS A 143 4.88 7.69 -6.81
N GLY A 144 4.99 7.96 -5.50
CA GLY A 144 5.09 9.31 -4.97
C GLY A 144 6.32 10.04 -5.48
N ALA A 145 7.49 9.39 -5.43
CA ALA A 145 8.75 9.99 -5.86
C ALA A 145 8.79 10.28 -7.37
N GLY A 146 8.24 9.40 -8.21
CA GLY A 146 8.12 9.63 -9.66
C GLY A 146 7.16 10.78 -9.99
N TYR A 147 6.05 10.89 -9.26
CA TYR A 147 5.12 12.01 -9.36
C TYR A 147 5.76 13.33 -8.90
N ASP A 148 6.34 13.34 -7.69
CA ASP A 148 6.99 14.52 -7.10
C ASP A 148 8.17 15.02 -7.96
N ALA A 149 8.83 14.12 -8.68
CA ALA A 149 9.92 14.48 -9.60
C ALA A 149 9.47 15.42 -10.73
N VAL A 150 8.17 15.42 -11.08
CA VAL A 150 7.58 16.28 -12.12
C VAL A 150 6.89 17.48 -11.52
N VAL A 151 6.02 17.29 -10.52
CA VAL A 151 5.12 18.36 -10.03
C VAL A 151 5.55 18.93 -8.67
N GLY A 152 6.58 18.35 -8.04
CA GLY A 152 6.92 18.68 -6.66
C GLY A 152 5.85 18.14 -5.70
N LYS A 153 5.75 18.75 -4.52
CA LYS A 153 4.75 18.36 -3.51
C LYS A 153 3.39 19.01 -3.80
N THR A 154 2.80 18.67 -4.93
CA THR A 154 1.51 19.19 -5.38
C THR A 154 0.46 18.09 -5.25
N GLY A 155 -0.77 18.44 -4.82
CA GLY A 155 -1.88 17.49 -4.80
C GLY A 155 -2.25 17.03 -6.21
N CYS A 156 -2.58 15.76 -6.36
CA CYS A 156 -3.14 15.24 -7.61
C CYS A 156 -4.66 15.51 -7.68
N LEU A 157 -5.27 15.18 -8.83
CA LEU A 157 -6.71 15.25 -9.04
C LEU A 157 -7.45 14.49 -7.93
N GLU A 158 -8.37 15.14 -7.25
CA GLU A 158 -9.22 14.54 -6.22
C GLU A 158 -10.33 13.71 -6.88
N PRO A 159 -10.67 12.50 -6.40
CA PRO A 159 -11.61 11.63 -7.11
C PRO A 159 -13.00 12.20 -7.36
N THR A 160 -13.47 13.17 -6.56
CA THR A 160 -14.77 13.82 -6.79
C THR A 160 -14.77 14.70 -8.05
N GLU A 161 -13.60 15.22 -8.44
CA GLU A 161 -13.42 16.02 -9.67
C GLU A 161 -13.52 15.16 -10.95
N LEU A 162 -13.37 13.83 -10.84
CA LEU A 162 -13.56 12.92 -11.97
C LEU A 162 -14.98 13.02 -12.59
N ASN A 163 -15.94 13.60 -11.89
CA ASN A 163 -17.25 13.90 -12.45
C ASN A 163 -17.19 14.88 -13.65
N ASP A 164 -16.14 15.67 -13.74
CA ASP A 164 -15.96 16.65 -14.82
C ASP A 164 -15.06 16.14 -15.96
N SER A 165 -14.44 14.96 -15.79
CA SER A 165 -13.65 14.29 -16.84
C SER A 165 -14.52 13.82 -17.99
N ASP A 166 -13.97 13.76 -19.20
CA ASP A 166 -14.65 13.27 -20.41
C ASP A 166 -14.09 11.92 -20.92
N LEU A 167 -12.89 11.53 -20.48
CA LEU A 167 -12.24 10.25 -20.77
C LEU A 167 -11.50 9.73 -19.53
N TYR A 168 -11.60 8.45 -19.23
CA TYR A 168 -10.87 7.81 -18.14
C TYR A 168 -9.90 6.76 -18.67
N LEU A 169 -8.59 6.97 -18.43
CA LEU A 169 -7.57 5.93 -18.54
C LEU A 169 -7.34 5.33 -17.16
N ILE A 170 -7.87 4.13 -16.92
CA ILE A 170 -7.68 3.38 -15.65
C ILE A 170 -6.41 2.55 -15.82
N TRP A 171 -5.29 3.05 -15.29
CA TRP A 171 -3.97 2.49 -15.58
C TRP A 171 -3.40 1.74 -14.39
N SER A 172 -3.13 0.43 -14.56
CA SER A 172 -2.61 -0.49 -13.54
C SER A 172 -3.39 -0.40 -12.22
N CYS A 173 -4.73 -0.29 -12.31
CA CYS A 173 -5.61 -0.02 -11.17
C CYS A 173 -6.82 -0.96 -11.13
N ASN A 174 -6.81 -1.91 -10.19
CA ASN A 174 -7.98 -2.73 -9.89
C ASN A 174 -8.93 -1.96 -8.95
N MET A 175 -9.77 -1.07 -9.51
CA MET A 175 -10.70 -0.24 -8.74
C MET A 175 -11.74 -1.07 -7.99
N ALA A 176 -12.16 -2.20 -8.56
CA ALA A 176 -13.13 -3.11 -7.94
C ALA A 176 -12.60 -3.75 -6.63
N ALA A 177 -11.28 -3.82 -6.45
CA ALA A 177 -10.65 -4.28 -5.23
C ALA A 177 -10.20 -3.15 -4.29
N THR A 178 -9.80 -1.98 -4.84
CA THR A 178 -9.03 -0.97 -4.10
C THR A 178 -9.64 0.43 -4.08
N ARG A 179 -10.61 0.76 -4.98
CA ARG A 179 -11.21 2.11 -5.11
C ARG A 179 -12.71 2.04 -5.34
N LEU A 180 -13.42 1.26 -4.53
CA LEU A 180 -14.85 0.98 -4.71
C LEU A 180 -15.71 2.24 -4.71
N GLN A 181 -15.40 3.24 -3.89
CA GLN A 181 -16.16 4.50 -3.85
C GLN A 181 -16.03 5.24 -5.18
N THR A 182 -14.79 5.40 -5.67
CA THR A 182 -14.53 6.03 -6.98
C THR A 182 -15.19 5.24 -8.12
N LEU A 183 -15.06 3.90 -8.13
CA LEU A 183 -15.71 3.07 -9.16
C LEU A 183 -17.23 3.24 -9.17
N ALA A 184 -17.85 3.27 -7.99
CA ALA A 184 -19.29 3.50 -7.87
C ALA A 184 -19.71 4.88 -8.42
N ASP A 185 -18.89 5.92 -8.20
CA ASP A 185 -19.13 7.25 -8.77
C ASP A 185 -19.02 7.26 -10.30
N LEU A 186 -18.06 6.53 -10.87
CA LEU A 186 -17.94 6.38 -12.33
C LEU A 186 -19.11 5.58 -12.96
N GLN A 187 -19.89 4.83 -12.18
CA GLN A 187 -21.07 4.09 -12.66
C GLN A 187 -22.37 4.89 -12.52
N LYS A 188 -22.36 6.07 -11.90
CA LYS A 188 -23.56 6.93 -11.83
C LYS A 188 -24.01 7.39 -13.22
N PRO A 189 -25.31 7.70 -13.42
CA PRO A 189 -25.85 8.12 -14.72
C PRO A 189 -25.06 9.26 -15.38
N ALA A 190 -24.55 10.18 -14.60
CA ALA A 190 -23.74 11.32 -15.09
C ALA A 190 -22.39 10.92 -15.71
N ASN A 191 -21.83 9.75 -15.33
CA ASN A 191 -20.48 9.34 -15.71
C ASN A 191 -20.44 8.03 -16.53
N ARG A 192 -21.44 7.18 -16.39
CA ARG A 192 -21.41 5.83 -17.01
C ARG A 192 -21.30 5.84 -18.53
N HIS A 193 -21.71 6.92 -19.20
CA HIS A 193 -21.64 7.09 -20.65
C HIS A 193 -20.27 7.57 -21.15
N LYS A 194 -19.42 8.03 -20.26
CA LYS A 194 -18.06 8.50 -20.56
C LYS A 194 -17.14 7.30 -20.77
N LYS A 195 -16.28 7.37 -21.79
CA LYS A 195 -15.40 6.25 -22.16
C LYS A 195 -14.41 5.91 -21.05
N LYS A 196 -14.30 4.63 -20.72
CA LYS A 196 -13.38 4.05 -19.73
C LYS A 196 -12.49 3.02 -20.41
N ILE A 197 -11.19 3.24 -20.37
CA ILE A 197 -10.19 2.34 -20.94
C ILE A 197 -9.34 1.80 -19.79
N LEU A 198 -9.36 0.49 -19.58
CA LEU A 198 -8.48 -0.19 -18.62
C LEU A 198 -7.19 -0.59 -19.31
N ILE A 199 -6.06 -0.19 -18.75
CA ILE A 199 -4.72 -0.64 -19.15
C ILE A 199 -4.14 -1.42 -17.96
N ASP A 200 -3.97 -2.74 -18.10
CA ASP A 200 -3.45 -3.60 -17.04
C ASP A 200 -2.80 -4.86 -17.64
N VAL A 201 -2.10 -5.64 -16.82
CA VAL A 201 -1.42 -6.89 -17.23
C VAL A 201 -2.38 -8.06 -17.42
N TYR A 202 -3.61 -7.94 -16.97
CA TYR A 202 -4.68 -8.93 -17.07
C TYR A 202 -6.05 -8.24 -16.93
N PRO A 203 -7.16 -8.89 -17.31
CA PRO A 203 -8.51 -8.33 -17.20
C PRO A 203 -9.00 -8.39 -15.75
N ASN A 204 -8.43 -7.54 -14.89
CA ASN A 204 -8.83 -7.46 -13.49
C ASN A 204 -10.34 -7.17 -13.34
N PRO A 205 -10.98 -7.37 -12.17
CA PRO A 205 -12.43 -7.20 -12.00
C PRO A 205 -13.00 -5.84 -12.40
N THR A 206 -12.16 -4.79 -12.56
CA THR A 206 -12.58 -3.47 -13.07
C THR A 206 -12.96 -3.54 -14.57
N ALA A 207 -12.44 -4.51 -15.32
CA ALA A 207 -12.72 -4.71 -16.74
C ALA A 207 -14.23 -4.79 -17.05
N ALA A 208 -15.03 -5.36 -16.14
CA ALA A 208 -16.48 -5.45 -16.28
C ALA A 208 -17.20 -4.08 -16.33
N TYR A 209 -16.52 -3.01 -16.01
CA TYR A 209 -17.03 -1.64 -15.95
C TYR A 209 -16.40 -0.71 -17.00
N CYS A 210 -15.56 -1.26 -17.89
CA CYS A 210 -14.81 -0.50 -18.88
C CYS A 210 -15.32 -0.81 -20.30
N ASP A 211 -15.23 0.18 -21.18
CA ASP A 211 -15.62 0.07 -22.58
C ASP A 211 -14.53 -0.62 -23.42
N GLN A 212 -13.28 -0.51 -22.97
CA GLN A 212 -12.12 -1.13 -23.61
C GLN A 212 -11.13 -1.63 -22.56
N VAL A 213 -10.52 -2.78 -22.84
CA VAL A 213 -9.43 -3.36 -22.03
C VAL A 213 -8.22 -3.55 -22.94
N ILE A 214 -7.11 -2.97 -22.55
CA ILE A 214 -5.81 -3.08 -23.21
C ILE A 214 -4.87 -3.81 -22.25
N THR A 215 -4.45 -5.03 -22.61
CA THR A 215 -3.49 -5.78 -21.80
C THR A 215 -2.06 -5.50 -22.25
N ILE A 216 -1.16 -5.35 -21.27
CA ILE A 216 0.23 -4.94 -21.47
C ILE A 216 1.18 -5.93 -20.80
N LYS A 217 2.35 -6.14 -21.38
CA LYS A 217 3.42 -6.87 -20.70
C LYS A 217 3.85 -6.11 -19.44
N ALA A 218 4.03 -6.82 -18.33
CA ALA A 218 4.38 -6.22 -17.05
C ALA A 218 5.70 -5.43 -17.12
N GLY A 219 5.72 -4.23 -16.51
CA GLY A 219 6.90 -3.35 -16.45
C GLY A 219 7.19 -2.54 -17.70
N THR A 220 6.30 -2.57 -18.72
CA THR A 220 6.48 -1.85 -19.99
C THR A 220 5.60 -0.61 -20.13
N ASP A 221 4.94 -0.20 -19.06
CA ASP A 221 4.03 0.96 -19.02
C ASP A 221 4.73 2.27 -19.42
N GLY A 222 6.02 2.42 -19.10
CA GLY A 222 6.84 3.57 -19.51
C GLY A 222 7.05 3.64 -21.02
N ALA A 223 7.18 2.48 -21.68
CA ALA A 223 7.29 2.41 -23.14
C ALA A 223 5.97 2.84 -23.82
N LEU A 224 4.82 2.41 -23.29
CA LEU A 224 3.53 2.87 -23.77
C LEU A 224 3.38 4.39 -23.60
N ALA A 225 3.73 4.94 -22.44
CA ALA A 225 3.62 6.38 -22.19
C ALA A 225 4.49 7.20 -23.15
N LEU A 226 5.74 6.80 -23.41
CA LEU A 226 6.65 7.45 -24.36
C LEU A 226 6.12 7.39 -25.79
N SER A 227 5.60 6.24 -26.20
CA SER A 227 5.03 6.10 -27.54
C SER A 227 3.74 6.92 -27.73
N MET A 228 2.89 7.00 -26.70
CA MET A 228 1.76 7.92 -26.76
C MET A 228 2.23 9.38 -26.90
N MET A 229 3.27 9.79 -26.17
CA MET A 229 3.86 11.14 -26.29
C MET A 229 4.49 11.40 -27.68
N HIS A 230 5.12 10.36 -28.28
CA HIS A 230 5.59 10.43 -29.66
C HIS A 230 4.43 10.75 -30.64
N VAL A 231 3.30 10.04 -30.52
CA VAL A 231 2.12 10.28 -31.36
C VAL A 231 1.55 11.66 -31.12
N LEU A 232 1.39 12.11 -29.86
CA LEU A 232 0.90 13.45 -29.53
C LEU A 232 1.77 14.55 -30.14
N LYS A 233 3.10 14.39 -30.09
CA LYS A 233 4.04 15.32 -30.72
C LYS A 233 3.86 15.38 -32.23
N ASN A 234 3.89 14.24 -32.91
CA ASN A 234 3.92 14.15 -34.37
C ASN A 234 2.56 14.47 -35.03
N GLU A 235 1.45 14.24 -34.33
CA GLU A 235 0.11 14.58 -34.79
C GLU A 235 -0.38 15.95 -34.27
N HIS A 236 0.51 16.75 -33.69
CA HIS A 236 0.22 18.10 -33.20
C HIS A 236 -0.88 18.17 -32.13
N LEU A 237 -1.00 17.15 -31.30
CA LEU A 237 -1.97 17.04 -30.21
C LEU A 237 -1.43 17.56 -28.86
N VAL A 238 -0.20 18.04 -28.83
CA VAL A 238 0.38 18.69 -27.64
C VAL A 238 -0.18 20.10 -27.49
N ASP A 239 -0.71 20.43 -26.31
CA ASP A 239 -1.10 21.82 -25.99
C ASP A 239 0.15 22.68 -25.75
N LYS A 240 0.60 23.35 -26.81
CA LYS A 240 1.80 24.19 -26.79
C LYS A 240 1.69 25.31 -25.76
N SER A 241 0.51 25.93 -25.61
CA SER A 241 0.30 27.05 -24.70
C SER A 241 0.45 26.63 -23.24
N PHE A 242 -0.09 25.46 -22.87
CA PHE A 242 0.07 24.88 -21.56
C PHE A 242 1.53 24.50 -21.29
N VAL A 243 2.15 23.80 -22.23
CA VAL A 243 3.53 23.31 -22.09
C VAL A 243 4.52 24.48 -21.91
N GLU A 244 4.41 25.55 -22.69
CA GLU A 244 5.26 26.75 -22.57
C GLU A 244 5.07 27.45 -21.23
N LYS A 245 3.82 27.58 -20.78
CA LYS A 245 3.48 28.30 -19.56
C LYS A 245 3.81 27.51 -18.30
N TYR A 246 3.47 26.24 -18.26
CA TYR A 246 3.44 25.44 -17.03
C TYR A 246 4.50 24.34 -16.94
N THR A 247 5.30 24.11 -17.99
CA THR A 247 6.36 23.09 -17.94
C THR A 247 7.74 23.67 -18.20
N SER A 248 8.79 22.90 -17.86
CA SER A 248 10.17 23.20 -18.22
C SER A 248 10.86 21.95 -18.78
N GLY A 249 11.77 22.15 -19.75
CA GLY A 249 12.55 21.06 -20.37
C GLY A 249 11.85 20.33 -21.51
N TYR A 250 10.64 20.72 -21.93
CA TYR A 250 9.93 20.04 -23.02
C TYR A 250 10.68 20.07 -24.36
N PRO A 251 11.29 21.19 -24.84
CA PRO A 251 11.97 21.17 -26.14
C PRO A 251 13.06 20.09 -26.23
N ALA A 252 13.92 20.00 -25.23
CA ALA A 252 14.97 18.97 -25.19
C ALA A 252 14.42 17.53 -25.07
N PHE A 253 13.35 17.35 -24.28
CA PHE A 253 12.68 16.07 -24.17
C PHE A 253 11.98 15.66 -25.48
N ALA A 254 11.35 16.61 -26.18
CA ALA A 254 10.66 16.34 -27.44
C ALA A 254 11.58 15.77 -28.53
N GLU A 255 12.86 16.17 -28.54
CA GLU A 255 13.85 15.62 -29.47
C GLU A 255 14.11 14.13 -29.22
N THR A 256 14.01 13.69 -27.98
CA THR A 256 14.23 12.27 -27.62
C THR A 256 13.06 11.37 -28.01
N LEU A 257 11.88 11.92 -28.27
CA LEU A 257 10.66 11.15 -28.53
C LEU A 257 10.66 10.45 -29.91
N ASP A 258 11.51 10.84 -30.86
CA ASP A 258 11.46 10.30 -32.23
C ASP A 258 11.76 8.80 -32.34
N VAL A 259 12.50 8.25 -31.39
CA VAL A 259 12.85 6.82 -31.36
C VAL A 259 11.74 5.95 -30.74
N TYR A 260 10.79 6.53 -30.04
CA TYR A 260 9.75 5.80 -29.31
C TYR A 260 8.47 5.61 -30.16
N THR A 261 8.63 5.08 -31.36
CA THR A 261 7.51 4.90 -32.30
C THR A 261 6.48 3.86 -31.77
N PRO A 262 5.23 3.87 -32.26
CA PRO A 262 4.25 2.84 -31.91
C PRO A 262 4.72 1.41 -32.24
N GLU A 263 5.48 1.22 -33.31
CA GLU A 263 6.06 -0.08 -33.69
C GLU A 263 7.13 -0.55 -32.71
N TRP A 264 7.97 0.37 -32.25
CA TRP A 264 8.92 0.07 -31.16
C TRP A 264 8.16 -0.34 -29.89
N ALA A 265 7.15 0.44 -29.49
CA ALA A 265 6.37 0.14 -28.32
C ALA A 265 5.55 -1.15 -28.43
N GLU A 266 5.07 -1.53 -29.62
CA GLU A 266 4.44 -2.83 -29.87
C GLU A 266 5.41 -3.99 -29.51
N SER A 267 6.67 -3.88 -29.91
CA SER A 267 7.69 -4.90 -29.59
C SER A 267 7.94 -5.03 -28.08
N GLU A 268 7.92 -3.91 -27.35
CA GLU A 268 8.13 -3.87 -25.89
C GLU A 268 6.89 -4.31 -25.13
N THR A 269 5.72 -3.72 -25.45
CA THR A 269 4.49 -3.83 -24.67
C THR A 269 3.58 -5.00 -25.05
N GLY A 270 3.71 -5.48 -26.30
CA GLY A 270 2.79 -6.43 -26.90
C GLY A 270 1.45 -5.80 -27.36
N ILE A 271 1.29 -4.49 -27.25
CA ILE A 271 0.09 -3.78 -27.72
C ILE A 271 0.30 -3.42 -29.18
N PRO A 272 -0.65 -3.75 -30.12
CA PRO A 272 -0.50 -3.40 -31.51
C PRO A 272 -0.31 -1.90 -31.75
N ALA A 273 0.61 -1.51 -32.63
CA ALA A 273 0.97 -0.13 -32.91
C ALA A 273 -0.24 0.76 -33.22
N GLU A 274 -1.23 0.24 -33.96
CA GLU A 274 -2.45 0.98 -34.28
C GLU A 274 -3.33 1.24 -33.05
N VAL A 275 -3.38 0.30 -32.11
CA VAL A 275 -4.08 0.49 -30.83
C VAL A 275 -3.40 1.61 -30.01
N ILE A 276 -2.06 1.68 -30.02
CA ILE A 276 -1.30 2.74 -29.35
C ILE A 276 -1.61 4.10 -29.99
N ARG A 277 -1.63 4.19 -31.33
CA ARG A 277 -1.98 5.43 -32.06
C ARG A 277 -3.40 5.87 -31.73
N GLN A 278 -4.36 4.96 -31.77
CA GLN A 278 -5.74 5.26 -31.44
C GLN A 278 -5.88 5.76 -30.00
N LEU A 279 -5.25 5.09 -29.03
CA LEU A 279 -5.26 5.48 -27.63
C LEU A 279 -4.68 6.89 -27.43
N ALA A 280 -3.56 7.19 -28.09
CA ALA A 280 -2.90 8.50 -28.00
C ALA A 280 -3.78 9.59 -28.63
N ARG A 281 -4.42 9.34 -29.76
CA ARG A 281 -5.35 10.29 -30.41
C ARG A 281 -6.57 10.57 -29.53
N GLU A 282 -7.20 9.52 -28.99
CA GLU A 282 -8.35 9.69 -28.10
C GLU A 282 -7.97 10.50 -26.86
N PHE A 283 -6.81 10.22 -26.26
CA PHE A 283 -6.31 10.96 -25.12
C PHE A 283 -5.98 12.42 -25.45
N GLY A 284 -5.34 12.67 -26.60
CA GLY A 284 -4.95 14.02 -27.04
C GLY A 284 -6.11 14.87 -27.52
N GLN A 285 -7.23 14.28 -27.95
CA GLN A 285 -8.43 15.00 -28.42
C GLN A 285 -9.45 15.23 -27.31
N ALA A 286 -9.35 14.50 -26.19
CA ALA A 286 -10.21 14.73 -25.04
C ALA A 286 -9.87 16.07 -24.37
N LYS A 287 -10.90 16.78 -23.91
CA LYS A 287 -10.72 18.10 -23.27
C LYS A 287 -10.21 17.97 -21.84
N ALA A 288 -10.76 17.03 -21.09
CA ALA A 288 -10.44 16.80 -19.67
C ALA A 288 -10.18 15.30 -19.43
N PRO A 289 -9.17 14.68 -20.10
CA PRO A 289 -8.86 13.29 -19.88
C PRO A 289 -8.23 13.11 -18.49
N ALA A 290 -8.70 12.09 -17.77
CA ALA A 290 -8.14 11.70 -16.47
C ALA A 290 -7.40 10.38 -16.55
N ILE A 291 -6.17 10.34 -16.04
CA ILE A 291 -5.44 9.11 -15.77
C ILE A 291 -5.69 8.70 -14.33
N ILE A 292 -6.41 7.60 -14.11
CA ILE A 292 -6.61 7.00 -12.77
C ILE A 292 -5.50 5.97 -12.56
N LEU A 293 -4.42 6.40 -11.90
CA LEU A 293 -3.19 5.64 -11.75
C LEU A 293 -3.23 4.71 -10.53
N GLY A 294 -3.09 3.41 -10.75
CA GLY A 294 -2.85 2.40 -9.71
C GLY A 294 -1.42 2.43 -9.17
N SER A 295 -1.01 1.36 -8.50
CA SER A 295 0.36 1.21 -8.00
C SER A 295 1.06 -0.03 -8.58
N GLY A 296 0.41 -0.78 -9.47
CA GLY A 296 0.98 -1.98 -10.07
C GLY A 296 2.25 -1.69 -10.86
N ASN A 297 2.20 -0.69 -11.72
CA ASN A 297 3.31 -0.23 -12.57
C ASN A 297 4.49 0.38 -11.81
N SER A 298 4.28 0.87 -10.59
CA SER A 298 5.37 1.42 -9.75
C SER A 298 6.15 0.36 -8.96
N ARG A 299 5.77 -0.93 -9.04
CA ARG A 299 6.39 -2.05 -8.30
C ARG A 299 7.39 -2.83 -9.15
N HIS A 300 8.07 -2.14 -10.04
CA HIS A 300 9.13 -2.64 -10.92
C HIS A 300 10.43 -1.88 -10.67
N GLY A 301 11.56 -2.40 -11.16
CA GLY A 301 12.86 -1.74 -11.08
C GLY A 301 12.83 -0.35 -11.69
N ASN A 302 12.10 -0.17 -12.78
CA ASN A 302 11.87 1.09 -13.50
C ASN A 302 10.60 1.84 -13.04
N GLY A 303 10.03 1.47 -11.89
CA GLY A 303 8.69 1.91 -11.46
C GLY A 303 8.58 3.40 -11.19
N GLY A 304 9.62 4.02 -10.64
CA GLY A 304 9.61 5.45 -10.37
C GLY A 304 9.68 6.27 -11.67
N MET A 305 10.55 5.88 -12.62
CA MET A 305 10.63 6.50 -13.94
C MET A 305 9.33 6.28 -14.74
N THR A 306 8.72 5.12 -14.66
CA THR A 306 7.42 4.83 -15.28
C THR A 306 6.35 5.83 -14.81
N VAL A 307 6.23 6.06 -13.51
CA VAL A 307 5.27 7.04 -12.99
C VAL A 307 5.62 8.46 -13.41
N ARG A 308 6.90 8.82 -13.44
CA ARG A 308 7.37 10.11 -13.97
C ARG A 308 6.91 10.30 -15.41
N LEU A 309 7.08 9.30 -16.29
CA LEU A 309 6.66 9.34 -17.70
C LEU A 309 5.13 9.48 -17.84
N ILE A 310 4.34 8.73 -17.07
CA ILE A 310 2.88 8.84 -17.08
C ILE A 310 2.41 10.22 -16.59
N THR A 311 3.11 10.79 -15.60
CA THR A 311 2.82 12.15 -15.12
C THR A 311 3.12 13.19 -16.21
N ILE A 312 4.23 13.06 -16.92
CA ILE A 312 4.57 13.95 -18.06
C ILE A 312 3.52 13.80 -19.17
N LEU A 313 3.12 12.58 -19.54
CA LEU A 313 2.07 12.34 -20.54
C LEU A 313 0.79 13.11 -20.19
N SER A 314 0.36 13.10 -18.92
CA SER A 314 -0.84 13.81 -18.47
C SER A 314 -0.75 15.35 -18.62
N ALA A 315 0.46 15.90 -18.70
CA ALA A 315 0.69 17.31 -18.86
C ALA A 315 0.62 17.77 -20.32
N LEU A 316 1.03 16.93 -21.28
CA LEU A 316 1.22 17.34 -22.67
C LEU A 316 -0.08 17.75 -23.38
N THR A 317 -1.23 17.24 -22.93
CA THR A 317 -2.55 17.59 -23.50
C THR A 317 -3.17 18.85 -22.87
N GLY A 318 -2.50 19.48 -21.90
CA GLY A 318 -3.08 20.62 -21.18
C GLY A 318 -4.26 20.26 -20.27
N ALA A 319 -4.52 18.97 -20.04
CA ALA A 319 -5.66 18.48 -19.25
C ALA A 319 -5.75 19.12 -17.84
N TRP A 320 -4.63 19.39 -17.21
CA TRP A 320 -4.55 19.96 -15.86
C TRP A 320 -5.22 21.34 -15.69
N GLN A 321 -5.42 22.10 -16.77
CA GLN A 321 -6.11 23.38 -16.72
C GLN A 321 -7.64 23.24 -16.75
N HIS A 322 -8.16 22.04 -16.90
CA HIS A 322 -9.59 21.75 -16.99
C HIS A 322 -10.06 20.98 -15.76
N PRO A 323 -11.23 21.32 -15.18
CA PRO A 323 -11.83 20.51 -14.14
C PRO A 323 -11.94 19.03 -14.59
N GLY A 324 -11.50 18.11 -13.74
CA GLY A 324 -11.53 16.67 -14.02
C GLY A 324 -10.39 16.15 -14.89
N GLY A 325 -9.55 17.03 -15.47
CA GLY A 325 -8.41 16.61 -16.27
C GLY A 325 -7.11 16.48 -15.49
N GLY A 326 -6.25 15.54 -15.88
CA GLY A 326 -4.94 15.33 -15.27
C GLY A 326 -4.74 13.93 -14.66
N LEU A 327 -4.01 13.83 -13.55
CA LEU A 327 -3.66 12.55 -12.93
C LEU A 327 -4.31 12.41 -11.55
N CYS A 328 -5.07 11.32 -11.35
CA CYS A 328 -5.68 10.89 -10.09
C CYS A 328 -5.00 9.60 -9.61
N GLY A 329 -4.56 9.57 -8.37
CA GLY A 329 -4.02 8.31 -7.83
C GLY A 329 -2.85 8.45 -6.88
N CYS A 330 -2.23 9.62 -6.82
CA CYS A 330 -1.35 10.05 -5.75
C CYS A 330 -2.18 10.67 -4.62
N THR A 331 -1.56 11.29 -3.63
CA THR A 331 -2.28 11.92 -2.53
C THR A 331 -2.78 13.30 -2.98
N PRO A 332 -4.09 13.58 -2.93
CA PRO A 332 -4.62 14.89 -3.35
C PRO A 332 -4.44 15.99 -2.30
N ILE A 333 -4.07 15.65 -1.09
CA ILE A 333 -3.94 16.56 0.07
C ILE A 333 -2.50 17.01 0.26
N ASP A 334 -2.32 18.25 0.65
CA ASP A 334 -1.12 18.72 1.33
C ASP A 334 -0.90 17.91 2.63
N THR A 335 0.36 17.58 2.93
CA THR A 335 0.73 16.70 4.04
C THR A 335 0.55 17.33 5.42
N ASP A 336 0.27 18.64 5.49
CA ASP A 336 0.14 19.41 6.74
C ASP A 336 -1.30 19.39 7.28
N TYR A 337 -1.82 18.21 7.63
CA TYR A 337 -3.16 18.05 8.20
C TYR A 337 -3.14 17.77 9.72
N VAL A 338 -2.12 17.09 10.24
CA VAL A 338 -1.83 16.95 11.67
C VAL A 338 -0.32 16.98 11.91
N ASN A 339 0.08 17.56 13.04
CA ASN A 339 1.50 17.61 13.42
C ASN A 339 1.98 16.25 13.95
N LYS A 340 2.46 15.40 13.04
CA LYS A 340 2.94 14.05 13.38
C LYS A 340 4.15 14.04 14.32
N SER A 341 4.91 15.11 14.38
CA SER A 341 6.07 15.17 15.30
C SER A 341 5.66 15.10 16.77
N LEU A 342 4.41 15.51 17.08
CA LEU A 342 3.84 15.37 18.43
C LEU A 342 3.61 13.89 18.81
N ILE A 343 3.39 13.00 17.81
CA ILE A 343 3.22 11.56 18.02
C ILE A 343 4.59 10.86 17.97
N THR A 344 5.37 11.13 16.95
CA THR A 344 6.62 10.37 16.67
C THR A 344 7.79 10.83 17.53
N ARG A 345 7.74 12.03 18.10
CA ARG A 345 8.77 12.62 18.98
C ARG A 345 10.20 12.44 18.42
N PRO A 346 10.49 13.01 17.23
CA PRO A 346 11.84 12.95 16.67
C PRO A 346 12.90 13.63 17.56
N ASP A 347 12.48 14.58 18.41
CA ASP A 347 13.29 15.25 19.41
C ASP A 347 13.85 14.31 20.51
N PHE A 348 13.23 13.16 20.74
CA PHE A 348 13.74 12.13 21.64
C PHE A 348 15.02 11.47 21.12
N ARG A 349 15.24 11.49 19.82
CA ARG A 349 16.41 10.89 19.19
C ARG A 349 17.62 11.82 19.30
N LYS A 350 18.68 11.34 19.91
CA LYS A 350 19.91 12.12 20.15
C LYS A 350 20.99 11.97 19.08
N LYS A 351 20.91 10.94 18.25
CA LYS A 351 21.89 10.63 17.18
C LYS A 351 21.15 10.13 15.93
N PRO A 352 21.69 10.31 14.71
CA PRO A 352 21.15 9.68 13.51
C PRO A 352 21.01 8.18 13.69
N ALA A 353 19.91 7.59 13.22
CA ALA A 353 19.68 6.17 13.31
C ALA A 353 20.32 5.42 12.12
N ARG A 354 20.70 4.17 12.36
CA ARG A 354 20.87 3.19 11.28
C ARG A 354 19.52 3.00 10.57
N LYS A 355 19.52 3.17 9.24
CA LYS A 355 18.30 3.03 8.43
C LYS A 355 18.27 1.67 7.73
N ILE A 356 17.16 0.96 7.86
CA ILE A 356 16.90 -0.32 7.20
C ILE A 356 15.65 -0.18 6.35
N ASN A 357 15.80 -0.41 5.03
CA ASN A 357 14.66 -0.38 4.12
C ASN A 357 13.80 -1.63 4.35
N ILE A 358 12.47 -1.46 4.47
CA ILE A 358 11.54 -2.57 4.71
C ILE A 358 11.65 -3.67 3.65
N ASN A 359 11.98 -3.33 2.40
CA ASN A 359 12.15 -4.30 1.32
C ASN A 359 13.43 -5.15 1.46
N GLN A 360 14.36 -4.73 2.31
CA GLN A 360 15.62 -5.41 2.61
C GLN A 360 15.65 -5.98 4.03
N ILE A 361 14.49 -6.05 4.70
CA ILE A 361 14.39 -6.52 6.08
C ILE A 361 14.86 -7.99 6.21
N GLY A 362 14.63 -8.83 5.20
CA GLY A 362 15.14 -10.21 5.17
C GLY A 362 16.65 -10.27 5.28
N GLN A 363 17.36 -9.43 4.54
CA GLN A 363 18.82 -9.32 4.61
C GLN A 363 19.28 -8.86 5.99
N ALA A 364 18.60 -7.87 6.58
CA ALA A 364 18.93 -7.34 7.90
C ALA A 364 18.69 -8.38 9.02
N LEU A 365 17.62 -9.16 8.94
CA LEU A 365 17.29 -10.19 9.91
C LEU A 365 18.17 -11.45 9.78
N ALA A 366 18.58 -11.81 8.56
CA ALA A 366 19.47 -12.95 8.33
C ALA A 366 20.95 -12.62 8.56
N MET A 367 21.31 -11.34 8.71
CA MET A 367 22.69 -10.91 8.93
C MET A 367 23.22 -11.44 10.27
N GLU A 368 24.48 -11.87 10.24
CA GLU A 368 25.22 -12.30 11.42
C GLU A 368 26.30 -11.29 11.82
N GLY A 369 26.95 -11.52 12.96
CA GLY A 369 28.05 -10.70 13.42
C GLY A 369 27.62 -9.47 14.24
N LYS A 370 28.49 -8.46 14.28
CA LYS A 370 28.36 -7.30 15.19
C LYS A 370 27.18 -6.38 14.79
N GLU A 371 26.87 -6.31 13.49
CA GLU A 371 25.82 -5.43 12.97
C GLU A 371 24.45 -6.15 12.84
N ALA A 372 24.35 -7.39 13.31
CA ALA A 372 23.13 -8.15 13.26
C ALA A 372 22.02 -7.50 14.09
N VAL A 373 20.79 -7.56 13.59
CA VAL A 373 19.61 -7.27 14.40
C VAL A 373 19.46 -8.35 15.47
N ARG A 374 19.26 -7.93 16.73
CA ARG A 374 19.13 -8.79 17.90
C ARG A 374 17.78 -8.66 18.59
N GLY A 375 17.10 -7.54 18.37
CA GLY A 375 15.74 -7.29 18.84
C GLY A 375 14.86 -6.88 17.66
N PHE A 376 13.71 -7.51 17.52
CA PHE A 376 12.76 -7.23 16.46
C PHE A 376 11.36 -7.07 17.03
N TYR A 377 10.79 -5.87 16.91
CA TYR A 377 9.45 -5.56 17.42
C TYR A 377 8.50 -5.27 16.27
N VAL A 378 7.48 -6.10 16.11
CA VAL A 378 6.52 -6.02 14.99
C VAL A 378 5.13 -5.62 15.51
N TYR A 379 4.52 -4.61 14.87
CA TYR A 379 3.12 -4.23 15.10
C TYR A 379 2.52 -3.64 13.83
N GLY A 380 1.22 -3.85 13.62
CA GLY A 380 0.54 -3.36 12.41
C GLY A 380 1.19 -3.81 11.10
N CYS A 381 1.87 -4.95 11.09
CA CYS A 381 2.57 -5.52 9.95
C CYS A 381 2.75 -7.03 10.10
N ASN A 382 2.76 -7.77 8.98
CA ASN A 382 3.04 -9.22 8.94
C ASN A 382 4.16 -9.50 7.93
N PRO A 383 5.44 -9.12 8.24
CA PRO A 383 6.52 -9.17 7.26
C PRO A 383 6.82 -10.57 6.72
N ALA A 384 6.68 -11.63 7.51
CA ALA A 384 6.87 -13.01 7.04
C ALA A 384 5.90 -13.42 5.91
N ASN A 385 4.85 -12.64 5.67
CA ASN A 385 3.89 -12.91 4.60
C ASN A 385 3.89 -11.84 3.52
N THR A 386 4.05 -10.56 3.90
CA THR A 386 3.76 -9.40 3.03
C THR A 386 4.98 -8.76 2.38
N VAL A 387 6.18 -9.10 2.81
CA VAL A 387 7.43 -8.52 2.29
C VAL A 387 8.14 -9.51 1.39
N SER A 388 8.80 -8.99 0.34
CA SER A 388 9.59 -9.79 -0.59
C SER A 388 10.72 -10.55 0.10
N ASP A 389 11.26 -11.58 -0.57
CA ASP A 389 12.35 -12.42 -0.03
C ASP A 389 11.93 -13.16 1.25
N GLN A 390 10.72 -13.75 1.19
CA GLN A 390 10.07 -14.41 2.35
C GLN A 390 10.96 -15.44 3.02
N GLN A 391 11.69 -16.25 2.24
CA GLN A 391 12.54 -17.30 2.79
C GLN A 391 13.70 -16.73 3.63
N LEU A 392 14.23 -15.58 3.21
CA LEU A 392 15.29 -14.91 3.96
C LEU A 392 14.76 -14.29 5.26
N ILE A 393 13.54 -13.74 5.23
CA ILE A 393 12.85 -13.27 6.44
C ILE A 393 12.62 -14.42 7.42
N ILE A 394 12.11 -15.57 6.96
CA ILE A 394 11.86 -16.75 7.79
C ILE A 394 13.17 -17.23 8.42
N ARG A 395 14.25 -17.40 7.64
CA ARG A 395 15.58 -17.77 8.17
C ARG A 395 16.05 -16.81 9.25
N GLY A 396 15.82 -15.50 9.06
CA GLY A 396 16.13 -14.50 10.05
C GLY A 396 15.30 -14.66 11.35
N LEU A 397 14.01 -14.90 11.21
CA LEU A 397 13.08 -15.10 12.32
C LEU A 397 13.34 -16.40 13.10
N GLU A 398 13.90 -17.43 12.46
CA GLU A 398 14.27 -18.71 13.09
C GLU A 398 15.52 -18.59 13.98
N ARG A 399 16.28 -17.49 13.89
CA ARG A 399 17.47 -17.30 14.72
C ARG A 399 17.11 -17.20 16.20
N GLU A 400 17.67 -18.06 17.04
CA GLU A 400 17.46 -18.06 18.49
C GLU A 400 18.12 -16.88 19.21
N ASP A 401 19.08 -16.21 18.56
CA ASP A 401 19.75 -14.99 19.05
C ASP A 401 19.05 -13.69 18.61
N LEU A 402 17.91 -13.79 17.94
CA LEU A 402 17.01 -12.69 17.59
C LEU A 402 15.81 -12.72 18.54
N PHE A 403 15.73 -11.81 19.49
CA PHE A 403 14.55 -11.65 20.34
C PHE A 403 13.43 -10.96 19.58
N THR A 404 12.31 -11.66 19.35
CA THR A 404 11.20 -11.20 18.52
C THR A 404 9.94 -10.97 19.36
N VAL A 405 9.38 -9.76 19.30
CA VAL A 405 8.09 -9.39 19.89
C VAL A 405 7.09 -9.06 18.79
N VAL A 406 5.88 -9.60 18.86
CA VAL A 406 4.81 -9.30 17.89
C VAL A 406 3.56 -8.86 18.64
N HIS A 407 3.06 -7.66 18.33
CA HIS A 407 1.80 -7.13 18.86
C HIS A 407 0.73 -7.23 17.78
N GLU A 408 -0.18 -8.20 17.90
CA GLU A 408 -1.10 -8.60 16.85
C GLU A 408 -2.46 -9.04 17.41
N ARG A 409 -3.49 -9.10 16.56
CA ARG A 409 -4.84 -9.53 16.89
C ARG A 409 -5.04 -11.03 16.74
N PHE A 410 -4.32 -11.64 15.81
CA PHE A 410 -4.39 -13.06 15.46
C PHE A 410 -2.98 -13.67 15.38
N MET A 411 -2.90 -15.00 15.37
CA MET A 411 -1.64 -15.74 15.23
C MET A 411 -1.20 -15.75 13.76
N THR A 412 -0.60 -14.63 13.30
CA THR A 412 -0.09 -14.44 11.94
C THR A 412 1.17 -15.25 11.66
N ASP A 413 1.58 -15.38 10.39
CA ASP A 413 2.82 -16.06 10.02
C ASP A 413 4.03 -15.50 10.77
N THR A 414 4.11 -14.18 10.96
CA THR A 414 5.19 -13.56 11.74
C THR A 414 5.09 -13.89 13.24
N ALA A 415 3.88 -13.87 13.80
CA ALA A 415 3.65 -14.14 15.22
C ALA A 415 4.08 -15.57 15.62
N ARG A 416 4.02 -16.53 14.71
CA ARG A 416 4.45 -17.93 14.94
C ARG A 416 5.95 -18.04 15.30
N TYR A 417 6.77 -17.07 14.93
CA TYR A 417 8.21 -17.03 15.22
C TYR A 417 8.57 -16.14 16.42
N ALA A 418 7.59 -15.49 17.05
CA ALA A 418 7.83 -14.57 18.16
C ALA A 418 8.27 -15.29 19.44
N ASP A 419 9.06 -14.61 20.27
CA ASP A 419 9.35 -15.01 21.64
C ASP A 419 8.23 -14.56 22.57
N ILE A 420 7.69 -13.35 22.34
CA ILE A 420 6.51 -12.80 23.01
C ILE A 420 5.48 -12.33 21.98
N VAL A 421 4.22 -12.75 22.17
CA VAL A 421 3.09 -12.21 21.41
C VAL A 421 2.19 -11.42 22.35
N LEU A 422 1.86 -10.18 21.97
CA LEU A 422 1.00 -9.28 22.73
C LEU A 422 -0.36 -9.15 22.03
N PRO A 423 -1.50 -9.19 22.74
CA PRO A 423 -2.82 -9.11 22.17
C PRO A 423 -3.20 -7.64 21.88
N ALA A 424 -3.53 -7.33 20.62
CA ALA A 424 -3.84 -6.00 20.14
C ALA A 424 -5.34 -5.71 20.03
N THR A 425 -5.69 -4.41 20.10
CA THR A 425 -7.05 -3.90 19.92
C THR A 425 -7.46 -3.76 18.44
N PHE A 426 -8.77 -3.72 18.20
CA PHE A 426 -9.38 -3.25 16.96
C PHE A 426 -9.71 -1.75 17.05
N SER A 427 -10.01 -1.13 15.91
CA SER A 427 -10.24 0.32 15.83
C SER A 427 -11.40 0.84 16.67
N VAL A 428 -12.43 0.04 16.94
CA VAL A 428 -13.58 0.42 17.78
C VAL A 428 -13.27 0.35 19.28
N GLU A 429 -12.12 -0.21 19.66
CA GLU A 429 -11.65 -0.42 21.02
C GLU A 429 -10.58 0.60 21.44
N GLN A 430 -10.27 1.58 20.58
CA GLN A 430 -9.22 2.58 20.78
C GLN A 430 -9.59 3.92 20.17
N THR A 431 -8.87 4.97 20.54
CA THR A 431 -9.02 6.32 19.95
C THR A 431 -7.93 6.58 18.92
N ASP A 432 -8.30 7.18 17.78
CA ASP A 432 -7.37 7.44 16.71
C ASP A 432 -7.81 8.58 15.76
N ILE A 433 -6.91 9.01 14.87
CA ILE A 433 -7.16 9.97 13.80
C ILE A 433 -6.74 9.39 12.45
N TYR A 434 -7.57 9.57 11.44
CA TYR A 434 -7.43 8.93 10.13
C TYR A 434 -7.44 9.96 9.02
N ARG A 435 -6.46 9.89 8.12
CA ARG A 435 -6.47 10.61 6.86
C ARG A 435 -6.71 9.65 5.70
N ALA A 436 -7.68 9.94 4.86
CA ALA A 436 -7.80 9.28 3.57
C ALA A 436 -6.65 9.72 2.64
N TYR A 437 -5.92 8.76 2.08
CA TYR A 437 -4.82 9.12 1.17
C TYR A 437 -5.24 9.16 -0.32
N GLY A 438 -6.50 8.86 -0.63
CA GLY A 438 -7.09 8.98 -1.94
C GLY A 438 -8.19 10.05 -2.04
N TYR A 439 -8.56 10.69 -0.92
CA TYR A 439 -9.56 11.75 -0.85
C TYR A 439 -9.14 12.82 0.16
N CYS A 440 -9.64 14.04 0.00
CA CYS A 440 -9.38 15.13 0.93
C CYS A 440 -10.31 15.06 2.14
N THR A 441 -10.13 14.05 2.99
CA THR A 441 -10.92 13.87 4.21
C THR A 441 -10.04 13.55 5.42
N LEU A 442 -10.46 14.10 6.58
CA LEU A 442 -9.91 13.81 7.89
C LEU A 442 -11.03 13.26 8.77
N SER A 443 -10.74 12.22 9.51
CA SER A 443 -11.71 11.54 10.36
C SER A 443 -11.06 11.17 11.69
N THR A 444 -11.88 11.02 12.72
CA THR A 444 -11.44 10.47 14.00
C THR A 444 -12.29 9.25 14.37
N GLY A 445 -11.78 8.43 15.28
CA GLY A 445 -12.52 7.35 15.91
C GLY A 445 -12.30 7.43 17.42
N ARG A 446 -13.35 7.37 18.19
CA ARG A 446 -13.28 7.22 19.65
C ARG A 446 -13.44 5.75 20.01
N LYS A 447 -12.91 5.34 21.15
CA LYS A 447 -13.19 4.03 21.72
C LYS A 447 -14.69 3.90 21.94
N LEU A 448 -15.32 2.87 21.39
CA LEU A 448 -16.77 2.63 21.44
C LEU A 448 -17.13 1.42 22.30
N VAL A 449 -16.25 0.42 22.35
CA VAL A 449 -16.46 -0.81 23.13
C VAL A 449 -15.17 -1.19 23.87
N ASP A 450 -15.30 -1.95 24.94
CA ASP A 450 -14.14 -2.54 25.61
C ASP A 450 -13.60 -3.72 24.80
N ALA A 451 -12.28 -3.84 24.78
CA ALA A 451 -11.63 -4.97 24.16
C ALA A 451 -11.86 -6.25 24.96
N PRO A 452 -12.17 -7.40 24.31
CA PRO A 452 -12.26 -8.68 25.00
C PRO A 452 -10.87 -9.12 25.51
N GLY A 453 -10.87 -9.84 26.64
CA GLY A 453 -9.65 -10.30 27.26
C GLY A 453 -8.76 -9.18 27.78
N GLU A 454 -7.46 -9.31 27.61
CA GLU A 454 -6.44 -8.35 28.06
C GLU A 454 -5.84 -7.53 26.90
N CYS A 455 -6.54 -7.39 25.77
CA CYS A 455 -6.03 -6.67 24.60
C CYS A 455 -5.76 -5.20 24.92
N ARG A 456 -4.66 -4.65 24.39
CA ARG A 456 -4.27 -3.26 24.58
C ARG A 456 -4.00 -2.58 23.24
N SER A 457 -4.22 -1.26 23.20
CA SER A 457 -3.85 -0.45 22.05
C SER A 457 -2.32 -0.37 21.88
N ASN A 458 -1.86 0.00 20.70
CA ASN A 458 -0.43 0.26 20.49
C ASN A 458 0.05 1.37 21.42
N TRP A 459 -0.76 2.43 21.58
CA TRP A 459 -0.45 3.54 22.49
C TRP A 459 -0.20 3.05 23.92
N ASP A 460 -1.17 2.36 24.52
CA ASP A 460 -1.07 1.86 25.89
C ASP A 460 0.10 0.89 26.05
N THR A 461 0.34 0.04 25.05
CA THR A 461 1.44 -0.91 25.06
C THR A 461 2.80 -0.21 25.09
N PHE A 462 3.01 0.81 24.27
CA PHE A 462 4.28 1.56 24.28
C PHE A 462 4.45 2.42 25.54
N CYS A 463 3.37 2.94 26.13
CA CYS A 463 3.42 3.59 27.43
C CYS A 463 3.87 2.62 28.54
N LEU A 464 3.34 1.40 28.55
CA LEU A 464 3.78 0.36 29.51
C LEU A 464 5.23 -0.07 29.31
N LEU A 465 5.64 -0.27 28.06
CA LEU A 465 7.02 -0.63 27.72
C LEU A 465 8.00 0.49 28.09
N ALA A 466 7.62 1.76 27.89
CA ALA A 466 8.44 2.90 28.31
C ALA A 466 8.66 2.92 29.81
N LYS A 467 7.62 2.66 30.61
CA LYS A 467 7.73 2.52 32.08
C LYS A 467 8.63 1.33 32.46
N GLY A 468 8.50 0.19 31.78
CA GLY A 468 9.36 -0.99 31.97
C GLY A 468 10.83 -0.71 31.66
N MET A 469 11.11 0.12 30.64
CA MET A 469 12.46 0.60 30.32
C MET A 469 13.00 1.62 31.32
N GLY A 470 12.14 2.20 32.17
CA GLY A 470 12.50 3.26 33.12
C GLY A 470 12.53 4.65 32.49
N TYR A 471 11.80 4.90 31.40
CA TYR A 471 11.66 6.23 30.82
C TYR A 471 10.67 7.05 31.64
N ALA A 472 11.07 8.24 32.04
CA ALA A 472 10.31 9.16 32.92
C ALA A 472 9.77 10.38 32.15
N ASP A 473 9.64 10.28 30.84
CA ASP A 473 9.14 11.38 30.03
C ASP A 473 7.61 11.44 30.15
N ASP A 474 7.03 12.58 30.55
CA ASP A 474 5.57 12.81 30.73
C ASP A 474 4.75 12.45 29.48
N TYR A 475 5.38 12.35 28.33
CA TYR A 475 4.76 11.91 27.09
C TYR A 475 4.13 10.52 27.23
N PHE A 476 4.78 9.59 27.92
CA PHE A 476 4.32 8.21 28.11
C PHE A 476 3.29 8.05 29.24
N ASP A 477 2.89 9.12 29.91
CA ASP A 477 1.80 9.13 30.89
C ASP A 477 0.46 9.58 30.30
N ARG A 478 0.46 10.05 29.05
CA ARG A 478 -0.74 10.53 28.35
C ARG A 478 -1.59 9.38 27.83
N SER A 479 -2.89 9.60 27.86
CA SER A 479 -3.85 8.74 27.17
C SER A 479 -3.92 9.05 25.66
N GLU A 480 -4.45 8.13 24.88
CA GLU A 480 -4.72 8.34 23.45
C GLU A 480 -5.78 9.42 23.19
N ASN A 481 -6.72 9.65 24.15
CA ASN A 481 -7.68 10.73 24.08
C ASN A 481 -7.00 12.09 24.23
N GLU A 482 -6.12 12.24 25.23
CA GLU A 482 -5.34 13.46 25.41
C GLU A 482 -4.44 13.74 24.19
N MET A 483 -3.86 12.70 23.58
CA MET A 483 -3.09 12.87 22.36
C MET A 483 -3.94 13.36 21.19
N LEU A 484 -5.14 12.83 21.01
CA LEU A 484 -6.06 13.32 19.98
C LEU A 484 -6.43 14.79 20.22
N ASP A 485 -6.73 15.17 21.46
CA ASP A 485 -7.06 16.56 21.81
C ASP A 485 -5.86 17.51 21.57
N ILE A 486 -4.64 17.07 21.85
CA ILE A 486 -3.40 17.81 21.54
C ILE A 486 -3.28 18.00 20.02
N LEU A 487 -3.47 16.97 19.21
CA LEU A 487 -3.39 17.05 17.75
C LEU A 487 -4.41 18.01 17.17
N LEU A 488 -5.66 17.98 17.66
CA LEU A 488 -6.73 18.86 17.21
C LEU A 488 -6.56 20.30 17.69
N SER A 489 -5.77 20.55 18.73
CA SER A 489 -5.50 21.87 19.27
C SER A 489 -4.24 22.54 18.67
N HIS A 490 -3.38 21.80 18.01
CA HIS A 490 -2.17 22.35 17.40
C HIS A 490 -2.47 22.88 15.99
N PRO A 491 -2.08 24.12 15.69
CA PRO A 491 -2.36 24.74 14.41
C PRO A 491 -1.46 24.15 13.31
N THR A 492 -1.97 23.16 12.60
CA THR A 492 -1.52 22.89 11.24
C THR A 492 -2.36 23.72 10.27
N ARG A 493 -1.92 23.88 9.03
CA ARG A 493 -2.70 24.61 8.03
C ARG A 493 -4.12 24.07 7.90
N ALA A 494 -4.26 22.75 7.75
CA ALA A 494 -5.57 22.11 7.61
C ALA A 494 -6.48 22.32 8.82
N ILE A 495 -5.94 22.18 10.05
CA ILE A 495 -6.71 22.40 11.29
C ILE A 495 -7.01 23.88 11.52
N ALA A 496 -6.08 24.80 11.17
CA ALA A 496 -6.28 26.23 11.31
C ALA A 496 -7.39 26.77 10.39
N GLU A 497 -7.47 26.25 9.16
CA GLU A 497 -8.51 26.60 8.19
C GLU A 497 -9.88 25.91 8.47
N THR A 498 -9.93 24.98 9.41
CA THR A 498 -11.14 24.23 9.76
C THR A 498 -12.03 25.02 10.73
N SER A 499 -13.35 25.05 10.49
CA SER A 499 -14.31 25.72 11.38
C SER A 499 -14.41 25.05 12.76
N ASP A 500 -14.87 25.78 13.77
CA ASP A 500 -15.05 25.23 15.11
C ASP A 500 -16.10 24.11 15.14
N GLU A 501 -17.14 24.17 14.30
CA GLU A 501 -18.13 23.10 14.14
C GLU A 501 -17.49 21.82 13.57
N ALA A 502 -16.62 21.96 12.57
CA ALA A 502 -15.89 20.82 12.01
C ALA A 502 -14.86 20.24 12.99
N LYS A 503 -14.19 21.08 13.81
CA LYS A 503 -13.34 20.60 14.91
C LYS A 503 -14.14 19.81 15.94
N GLU A 504 -15.35 20.29 16.27
CA GLU A 504 -16.24 19.58 17.20
C GLU A 504 -16.70 18.25 16.61
N THR A 505 -16.99 18.18 15.30
CA THR A 505 -17.27 16.94 14.58
C THR A 505 -16.12 15.93 14.74
N LEU A 506 -14.87 16.39 14.59
CA LEU A 506 -13.70 15.54 14.82
C LEU A 506 -13.56 15.11 16.28
N ARG A 507 -13.83 15.98 17.27
CA ARG A 507 -13.80 15.59 18.69
C ARG A 507 -14.81 14.51 19.02
N GLN A 508 -15.93 14.45 18.31
CA GLN A 508 -17.01 13.49 18.50
C GLN A 508 -16.83 12.18 17.69
N GLY A 509 -15.73 11.98 16.99
CA GLY A 509 -15.48 10.76 16.22
C GLY A 509 -16.03 10.81 14.79
N GLY A 510 -16.28 11.99 14.24
CA GLY A 510 -16.81 12.19 12.90
C GLY A 510 -15.73 12.42 11.84
N SER A 511 -16.21 12.77 10.64
CA SER A 511 -15.40 12.99 9.44
C SER A 511 -15.70 14.35 8.82
N ILE A 512 -14.67 15.03 8.34
CA ILE A 512 -14.77 16.32 7.64
C ILE A 512 -14.09 16.25 6.27
N ALA A 513 -14.57 17.07 5.33
CA ALA A 513 -13.83 17.36 4.11
C ALA A 513 -12.72 18.37 4.41
N LEU A 514 -11.58 18.20 3.78
CA LEU A 514 -10.48 19.17 3.78
C LEU A 514 -10.42 19.87 2.42
N PRO A 515 -9.96 21.12 2.37
CA PRO A 515 -9.70 21.79 1.10
C PRO A 515 -8.59 21.04 0.35
N PHE A 516 -8.68 20.98 -0.96
CA PHE A 516 -7.62 20.45 -1.80
C PHE A 516 -6.91 21.58 -2.56
N SER A 517 -5.66 21.32 -2.95
CA SER A 517 -4.78 22.32 -3.52
C SER A 517 -5.18 22.68 -4.95
N ASP A 518 -4.85 23.91 -5.38
CA ASP A 518 -4.85 24.27 -6.78
C ASP A 518 -3.87 23.40 -7.57
N HIS A 519 -4.36 22.66 -8.56
CA HIS A 519 -3.57 21.72 -9.37
C HIS A 519 -2.49 22.41 -10.20
N LEU A 520 -2.59 23.70 -10.44
CA LEU A 520 -1.62 24.49 -11.18
C LEU A 520 -0.58 25.20 -10.28
N ALA A 521 -0.71 25.06 -8.97
CA ALA A 521 0.26 25.54 -7.99
C ALA A 521 1.34 24.49 -7.75
N PHE A 522 2.24 24.30 -8.72
CA PHE A 522 3.28 23.27 -8.63
C PHE A 522 4.32 23.56 -7.54
N GLY A 523 4.58 22.59 -6.68
CA GLY A 523 5.51 22.66 -5.55
C GLY A 523 6.99 22.51 -5.92
N THR A 524 7.35 22.79 -7.16
CA THR A 524 8.73 22.80 -7.64
C THR A 524 9.37 24.18 -7.41
N GLU A 525 10.69 24.27 -7.49
CA GLU A 525 11.40 25.56 -7.33
C GLU A 525 11.03 26.61 -8.38
N THR A 526 10.67 26.16 -9.58
CA THR A 526 10.30 27.03 -10.69
C THR A 526 8.81 27.34 -10.73
N GLY A 527 7.99 26.71 -9.89
CA GLY A 527 6.53 26.75 -9.97
C GLY A 527 5.98 26.09 -11.24
N LYS A 528 6.78 25.28 -11.96
CA LYS A 528 6.40 24.58 -13.18
C LYS A 528 6.62 23.09 -13.05
N MET A 529 5.93 22.30 -13.87
CA MET A 529 6.21 20.87 -14.01
C MET A 529 7.61 20.65 -14.62
N LEU A 530 8.43 19.82 -13.98
CA LEU A 530 9.80 19.54 -14.43
C LEU A 530 9.81 18.29 -15.32
N ILE A 531 9.78 18.48 -16.63
CA ILE A 531 9.96 17.37 -17.59
C ILE A 531 11.39 16.87 -17.50
N VAL A 532 12.37 17.77 -17.63
CA VAL A 532 13.77 17.50 -17.28
C VAL A 532 14.02 17.97 -15.85
N ASN A 533 14.56 17.10 -14.98
CA ASN A 533 14.80 17.41 -13.59
C ASN A 533 16.26 17.13 -13.21
N GLU A 534 17.07 18.20 -13.18
CA GLU A 534 18.51 18.17 -12.92
C GLU A 534 18.89 17.65 -11.51
N LYS A 535 17.93 17.48 -10.61
CA LYS A 535 18.15 16.95 -9.26
C LYS A 535 18.17 15.42 -9.20
N LEU A 536 17.72 14.78 -10.27
CA LEU A 536 17.72 13.32 -10.36
C LEU A 536 19.07 12.82 -10.92
N ALA A 537 19.44 11.61 -10.56
CA ALA A 537 20.62 10.94 -11.13
C ALA A 537 20.50 10.83 -12.67
N GLU A 538 19.26 10.69 -13.16
CA GLU A 538 18.93 10.67 -14.58
C GLU A 538 17.93 11.80 -14.88
N PRO A 539 18.46 13.00 -15.25
CA PRO A 539 17.63 14.19 -15.46
C PRO A 539 16.61 14.04 -16.58
N MET A 540 17.01 13.43 -17.71
CA MET A 540 16.15 13.21 -18.89
C MET A 540 15.29 11.97 -18.69
N PRO A 541 13.93 12.07 -18.82
CA PRO A 541 13.09 10.88 -18.74
C PRO A 541 13.33 9.94 -19.92
N HIS A 542 13.39 8.64 -19.66
CA HIS A 542 13.60 7.61 -20.66
C HIS A 542 13.02 6.27 -20.21
N TYR A 543 12.97 5.30 -21.09
CA TYR A 543 12.58 3.93 -20.76
C TYR A 543 13.76 3.04 -20.53
N THR A 544 13.71 2.25 -19.47
CA THR A 544 14.56 1.09 -19.24
C THR A 544 13.68 -0.12 -18.93
N ALA A 545 14.09 -1.31 -19.39
CA ALA A 545 13.51 -2.54 -18.86
C ALA A 545 13.85 -2.66 -17.36
N GLY A 546 12.93 -3.18 -16.56
CA GLY A 546 13.18 -3.45 -15.15
C GLY A 546 14.28 -4.48 -14.93
N TYR A 547 14.46 -4.95 -13.70
CA TYR A 547 15.46 -5.96 -13.32
C TYR A 547 15.29 -7.29 -14.07
N SER A 548 14.05 -7.63 -14.38
CA SER A 548 13.71 -8.94 -14.88
C SER A 548 14.03 -9.14 -16.33
N GLY A 549 14.57 -8.18 -17.08
CA GLY A 549 15.05 -8.38 -18.46
C GLY A 549 14.49 -9.64 -19.15
N LYS A 550 15.00 -10.10 -20.24
CA LYS A 550 14.69 -11.42 -20.82
C LYS A 550 15.54 -12.48 -20.12
N CYS A 551 14.94 -13.22 -19.18
CA CYS A 551 15.55 -14.40 -18.57
C CYS A 551 15.07 -15.65 -19.32
N GLN A 552 15.99 -16.47 -19.84
CA GLN A 552 15.63 -17.70 -20.56
C GLN A 552 15.16 -18.81 -19.62
N ASP A 553 15.71 -18.87 -18.41
CA ASP A 553 15.40 -19.94 -17.45
C ASP A 553 14.02 -19.73 -16.79
N TYR A 554 13.58 -18.47 -16.66
CA TYR A 554 12.29 -18.09 -16.05
C TYR A 554 11.54 -17.12 -16.97
N PRO A 555 10.83 -17.63 -17.99
CA PRO A 555 10.32 -16.78 -19.08
C PRO A 555 9.10 -15.95 -18.72
N LEU A 556 8.36 -16.28 -17.64
CA LEU A 556 7.13 -15.61 -17.27
C LEU A 556 7.36 -14.51 -16.23
N HIS A 557 6.77 -13.36 -16.44
CA HIS A 557 6.80 -12.23 -15.51
C HIS A 557 5.77 -12.43 -14.40
N LEU A 558 6.21 -12.57 -13.16
CA LEU A 558 5.34 -12.80 -12.00
C LEU A 558 4.78 -11.48 -11.47
N VAL A 559 3.48 -11.37 -11.36
CA VAL A 559 2.78 -10.17 -10.89
C VAL A 559 1.81 -10.47 -9.75
N ALA A 560 1.89 -9.69 -8.69
CA ALA A 560 0.92 -9.69 -7.59
C ALA A 560 -0.18 -8.65 -7.87
N ALA A 561 -1.43 -9.10 -7.98
CA ALA A 561 -2.60 -8.25 -8.11
C ALA A 561 -3.41 -8.21 -6.80
N PRO A 562 -4.15 -7.11 -6.50
CA PRO A 562 -4.98 -7.05 -5.30
C PRO A 562 -6.23 -7.93 -5.42
N SER A 563 -6.64 -8.55 -4.29
CA SER A 563 -7.85 -9.35 -4.21
C SER A 563 -9.07 -8.52 -3.77
N VAL A 564 -10.25 -8.87 -4.26
CA VAL A 564 -11.53 -8.33 -3.76
C VAL A 564 -11.92 -8.89 -2.39
N TRP A 565 -11.28 -9.98 -1.95
CA TRP A 565 -11.62 -10.72 -0.73
C TRP A 565 -10.71 -10.41 0.46
N SER A 566 -9.45 -10.09 0.22
CA SER A 566 -8.46 -9.78 1.24
C SER A 566 -7.76 -8.45 0.97
N LEU A 567 -7.05 -7.94 1.98
CA LEU A 567 -6.24 -6.75 1.87
C LEU A 567 -4.83 -7.08 2.38
N ASN A 568 -3.92 -7.43 1.48
CA ASN A 568 -2.66 -8.07 1.83
C ASN A 568 -2.92 -9.27 2.77
N SER A 569 -2.28 -9.35 3.94
CA SER A 569 -2.54 -10.40 4.94
C SER A 569 -3.71 -10.10 5.88
N THR A 570 -4.39 -8.97 5.75
CA THR A 570 -5.60 -8.67 6.53
C THR A 570 -6.80 -9.41 5.95
N PHE A 571 -7.66 -9.93 6.81
CA PHE A 571 -8.86 -10.74 6.50
C PHE A 571 -8.58 -12.17 6.03
N LEU A 572 -7.35 -12.66 6.14
CA LEU A 572 -7.04 -14.08 5.87
C LEU A 572 -7.63 -15.02 6.92
N ASP A 573 -7.92 -14.50 8.12
CA ASP A 573 -8.51 -15.25 9.24
C ASP A 573 -10.05 -15.35 9.15
N ARG A 574 -10.68 -14.70 8.16
CA ARG A 574 -12.13 -14.77 7.94
C ARG A 574 -12.52 -15.94 7.08
N GLU A 575 -13.05 -16.98 7.70
CA GLU A 575 -13.44 -18.23 7.04
C GLU A 575 -14.36 -17.98 5.82
N HIS A 576 -15.42 -17.15 5.95
CA HIS A 576 -16.36 -16.90 4.86
C HIS A 576 -15.75 -16.16 3.66
N LEU A 577 -14.77 -15.26 3.89
CA LEU A 577 -14.05 -14.58 2.80
C LEU A 577 -13.08 -15.56 2.13
N MET A 578 -12.38 -16.37 2.91
CA MET A 578 -11.44 -17.36 2.39
C MET A 578 -12.16 -18.50 1.66
N ALA A 579 -13.31 -18.97 2.15
CA ALA A 579 -14.17 -19.93 1.47
C ALA A 579 -14.65 -19.42 0.10
N SER A 580 -14.93 -18.10 -0.01
CA SER A 580 -15.29 -17.45 -1.27
C SER A 580 -14.11 -17.29 -2.22
N ARG A 581 -12.91 -17.11 -1.68
CA ARG A 581 -11.66 -16.98 -2.45
C ARG A 581 -11.14 -18.34 -2.92
N LYS A 582 -11.41 -19.40 -2.18
CA LYS A 582 -11.04 -20.81 -2.41
C LYS A 582 -9.53 -21.05 -2.34
N GLU A 583 -8.81 -20.87 -3.44
CA GLU A 583 -7.42 -21.27 -3.62
C GLU A 583 -6.58 -20.14 -4.25
N MET A 584 -5.28 -20.28 -4.15
CA MET A 584 -4.35 -19.34 -4.78
C MET A 584 -4.23 -19.67 -6.27
N THR A 585 -4.70 -18.75 -7.13
CA THR A 585 -4.72 -18.95 -8.57
C THR A 585 -3.56 -18.23 -9.25
N LEU A 586 -3.10 -18.81 -10.38
CA LEU A 586 -2.13 -18.20 -11.29
C LEU A 586 -2.74 -18.05 -12.67
N TRP A 587 -2.98 -16.83 -13.10
CA TRP A 587 -3.52 -16.50 -14.42
C TRP A 587 -2.43 -16.58 -15.47
N LEU A 588 -2.66 -17.29 -16.54
CA LEU A 588 -1.73 -17.55 -17.64
C LEU A 588 -2.41 -17.33 -18.99
N ASN A 589 -1.64 -16.85 -19.98
CA ASN A 589 -2.09 -16.83 -21.36
C ASN A 589 -2.16 -18.25 -21.92
N PRO A 590 -3.12 -18.58 -22.84
CA PRO A 590 -3.21 -19.90 -23.48
C PRO A 590 -1.94 -20.38 -24.18
N GLU A 591 -1.16 -19.48 -24.79
CA GLU A 591 0.10 -19.81 -25.45
C GLU A 591 1.14 -20.27 -24.41
N ASP A 592 1.29 -19.52 -23.30
CA ASP A 592 2.19 -19.86 -22.21
C ASP A 592 1.78 -21.16 -21.49
N ALA A 593 0.48 -21.38 -21.32
CA ALA A 593 -0.08 -22.59 -20.71
C ALA A 593 0.11 -23.80 -21.64
N GLY A 594 -0.18 -23.65 -22.94
CA GLY A 594 -0.08 -24.71 -23.95
C GLY A 594 1.34 -25.28 -24.11
N THR A 595 2.37 -24.39 -24.16
CA THR A 595 3.79 -24.81 -24.23
C THR A 595 4.21 -25.64 -23.03
N ARG A 596 3.50 -25.53 -21.89
CA ARG A 596 3.76 -26.24 -20.63
C ARG A 596 2.77 -27.39 -20.36
N GLN A 597 1.87 -27.67 -21.31
CA GLN A 597 0.80 -28.69 -21.15
C GLN A 597 -0.11 -28.42 -19.93
N ILE A 598 -0.35 -27.14 -19.63
CA ILE A 598 -1.20 -26.68 -18.54
C ILE A 598 -2.59 -26.38 -19.09
N THR A 599 -3.63 -26.85 -18.38
CA THR A 599 -5.03 -26.55 -18.67
C THR A 599 -5.67 -25.76 -17.51
N ASP A 600 -6.78 -25.08 -17.80
CA ASP A 600 -7.53 -24.35 -16.77
C ASP A 600 -7.95 -25.28 -15.61
N GLY A 601 -7.79 -24.80 -14.37
CA GLY A 601 -8.06 -25.56 -13.17
C GLY A 601 -7.00 -26.59 -12.77
N MET A 602 -5.90 -26.74 -13.53
CA MET A 602 -4.83 -27.68 -13.19
C MET A 602 -3.99 -27.17 -12.02
N PRO A 603 -3.61 -28.02 -11.03
CA PRO A 603 -2.63 -27.68 -10.04
C PRO A 603 -1.24 -27.53 -10.71
N VAL A 604 -0.55 -26.44 -10.40
CA VAL A 604 0.75 -26.09 -10.99
C VAL A 604 1.73 -25.62 -9.92
N MET A 605 3.01 -25.75 -10.21
CA MET A 605 4.11 -25.22 -9.43
C MET A 605 4.79 -24.09 -10.20
N ALA A 606 4.71 -22.87 -9.68
CA ALA A 606 5.55 -21.77 -10.12
C ALA A 606 6.86 -21.76 -9.33
N PHE A 607 7.99 -21.56 -10.00
CA PHE A 607 9.30 -21.65 -9.37
C PHE A 607 10.33 -20.71 -10.01
N ASN A 608 11.32 -20.35 -9.21
CA ASN A 608 12.54 -19.68 -9.62
C ASN A 608 13.69 -20.04 -8.66
N GLU A 609 14.82 -19.35 -8.75
CA GLU A 609 16.00 -19.60 -7.91
C GLU A 609 15.76 -19.35 -6.39
N LEU A 610 14.70 -18.65 -6.02
CA LEU A 610 14.36 -18.36 -4.62
C LEU A 610 13.53 -19.48 -3.97
N GLY A 611 12.78 -20.24 -4.78
CA GLY A 611 11.94 -21.31 -4.28
C GLY A 611 10.77 -21.66 -5.22
N GLU A 612 9.76 -22.30 -4.65
CA GLU A 612 8.59 -22.75 -5.40
C GLU A 612 7.29 -22.59 -4.61
N VAL A 613 6.21 -22.28 -5.33
CA VAL A 613 4.88 -22.02 -4.78
C VAL A 613 3.83 -22.72 -5.63
N GLN A 614 2.91 -23.42 -4.96
CA GLN A 614 1.82 -24.12 -5.62
C GLN A 614 0.61 -23.20 -5.86
N PHE A 615 0.05 -23.29 -7.08
CA PHE A 615 -1.13 -22.55 -7.51
C PHE A 615 -2.11 -23.48 -8.23
N THR A 616 -3.33 -22.97 -8.47
CA THR A 616 -4.23 -23.51 -9.47
C THR A 616 -4.21 -22.62 -10.72
N ALA A 617 -3.96 -23.20 -11.86
CA ALA A 617 -3.89 -22.45 -13.13
C ALA A 617 -5.27 -21.87 -13.52
N ARG A 618 -5.26 -20.62 -13.98
CA ARG A 618 -6.38 -19.98 -14.64
C ARG A 618 -5.93 -19.54 -16.03
N VAL A 619 -6.48 -20.17 -17.07
CA VAL A 619 -6.09 -19.90 -18.45
C VAL A 619 -7.08 -18.95 -19.09
N ASP A 620 -6.62 -17.76 -19.53
CA ASP A 620 -7.46 -16.71 -20.12
C ASP A 620 -6.68 -15.99 -21.23
N ASP A 621 -7.26 -15.86 -22.42
CA ASP A 621 -6.66 -15.23 -23.60
C ASP A 621 -6.48 -13.70 -23.45
N ARG A 622 -7.13 -13.11 -22.46
CA ARG A 622 -7.02 -11.68 -22.14
C ARG A 622 -5.82 -11.37 -21.23
N VAL A 623 -5.10 -12.37 -20.71
CA VAL A 623 -3.81 -12.16 -20.05
C VAL A 623 -2.75 -11.93 -21.12
N ALA A 624 -1.91 -10.91 -20.99
CA ALA A 624 -0.82 -10.70 -21.94
C ALA A 624 0.18 -11.87 -21.89
N ALA A 625 0.58 -12.38 -23.07
CA ALA A 625 1.56 -13.44 -23.14
C ALA A 625 2.89 -13.05 -22.46
N GLY A 626 3.46 -13.97 -21.73
CA GLY A 626 4.65 -13.75 -20.89
C GLY A 626 4.36 -13.24 -19.47
N ASN A 627 3.09 -13.05 -19.08
CA ASN A 627 2.69 -12.70 -17.71
C ASN A 627 2.14 -13.92 -16.95
N ALA A 628 2.46 -13.99 -15.66
CA ALA A 628 1.88 -14.92 -14.68
C ALA A 628 1.32 -14.10 -13.51
N VAL A 629 0.00 -14.00 -13.36
CA VAL A 629 -0.64 -13.08 -12.41
C VAL A 629 -1.34 -13.82 -11.28
N SER A 630 -1.07 -13.46 -10.02
CA SER A 630 -1.77 -13.99 -8.85
C SER A 630 -2.52 -12.91 -8.10
N GLU A 631 -3.80 -13.16 -7.76
CA GLU A 631 -4.62 -12.21 -7.01
C GLU A 631 -4.50 -12.43 -5.50
N GLY A 632 -3.90 -11.42 -4.83
CA GLY A 632 -3.70 -11.40 -3.38
C GLY A 632 -2.70 -12.45 -2.90
N ILE A 633 -2.43 -12.42 -1.61
CA ILE A 633 -1.56 -13.36 -0.92
C ILE A 633 -2.37 -14.28 -0.02
N PHE A 634 -1.77 -15.41 0.38
CA PHE A 634 -2.29 -16.37 1.35
C PHE A 634 -1.29 -16.52 2.49
N ALA A 635 -1.76 -16.85 3.68
CA ALA A 635 -0.88 -17.23 4.77
C ALA A 635 -0.19 -18.57 4.45
N GLY A 636 1.04 -18.77 4.92
CA GLY A 636 1.79 -19.99 4.63
C GLY A 636 1.02 -21.27 5.00
N HIS A 637 0.32 -21.29 6.14
CA HIS A 637 -0.49 -22.43 6.57
C HIS A 637 -1.76 -22.67 5.72
N GLN A 638 -2.16 -21.71 4.88
CA GLN A 638 -3.31 -21.81 3.95
C GLN A 638 -2.88 -22.29 2.55
N THR A 639 -1.59 -22.35 2.26
CA THR A 639 -1.06 -22.82 0.99
C THR A 639 -0.73 -24.32 1.07
N GLN A 640 -0.83 -25.02 -0.06
CA GLN A 640 -0.68 -26.48 -0.08
C GLN A 640 0.75 -26.95 0.22
N ASN A 641 1.76 -26.15 -0.16
CA ASN A 641 3.17 -26.46 0.09
C ASN A 641 3.83 -25.61 1.19
N GLY A 642 3.03 -24.86 1.96
CA GLY A 642 3.54 -24.02 3.04
C GLY A 642 4.25 -22.72 2.59
N SER A 643 4.35 -22.47 1.28
CA SER A 643 5.05 -21.33 0.70
C SER A 643 4.05 -20.24 0.26
N GLY A 644 4.29 -18.98 0.66
CA GLY A 644 3.51 -17.84 0.20
C GLY A 644 4.07 -17.24 -1.10
N PHE A 645 3.29 -16.38 -1.76
CA PHE A 645 3.65 -15.71 -3.01
C PHE A 645 5.06 -15.06 -2.95
N ASN A 646 5.38 -14.41 -1.84
CA ASN A 646 6.65 -13.69 -1.67
C ASN A 646 7.89 -14.59 -1.53
N THR A 647 7.73 -15.90 -1.52
CA THR A 647 8.83 -16.86 -1.72
C THR A 647 9.51 -16.66 -3.08
N LEU A 648 8.76 -16.20 -4.09
CA LEU A 648 9.23 -16.02 -5.47
C LEU A 648 9.68 -14.58 -5.79
N THR A 649 9.76 -13.69 -4.80
CA THR A 649 10.05 -12.27 -5.02
C THR A 649 11.33 -11.81 -4.35
N HIS A 650 12.15 -11.03 -5.06
CA HIS A 650 13.39 -10.45 -4.54
C HIS A 650 13.18 -9.16 -3.74
N GLY A 651 13.98 -8.95 -2.72
CA GLY A 651 14.05 -7.70 -1.96
C GLY A 651 14.84 -6.58 -2.65
N ARG A 652 14.69 -6.42 -3.98
CA ARG A 652 15.34 -5.35 -4.77
C ARG A 652 14.59 -4.03 -4.62
N LEU A 653 15.25 -2.92 -4.93
CA LEU A 653 14.69 -1.57 -4.81
C LEU A 653 14.45 -0.96 -6.20
N SER A 654 13.41 -0.13 -6.33
CA SER A 654 13.14 0.61 -7.56
C SER A 654 14.17 1.74 -7.79
N ASP A 655 14.25 2.21 -9.04
CA ASP A 655 15.09 3.30 -9.52
C ASP A 655 14.91 4.61 -8.74
N ILE A 656 13.66 5.10 -8.63
CA ILE A 656 13.28 6.30 -7.88
C ILE A 656 12.42 5.89 -6.69
N GLY A 657 12.71 6.42 -5.49
CA GLY A 657 11.91 6.19 -4.28
C GLY A 657 12.24 4.92 -3.51
N ALA A 658 13.20 4.09 -3.95
CA ALA A 658 13.70 2.90 -3.26
C ALA A 658 12.58 1.97 -2.74
N ALA A 659 11.55 1.77 -3.56
CA ALA A 659 10.35 0.99 -3.23
C ALA A 659 10.51 -0.49 -3.59
N THR A 660 9.50 -1.28 -3.24
CA THR A 660 9.44 -2.70 -3.60
C THR A 660 9.38 -2.91 -5.11
N THR A 661 10.02 -3.97 -5.56
CA THR A 661 9.96 -4.46 -6.94
C THR A 661 9.28 -5.82 -7.04
N MET A 662 8.25 -6.05 -6.21
CA MET A 662 7.55 -7.35 -6.11
C MET A 662 6.87 -7.79 -7.41
N ASN A 663 6.62 -6.88 -8.35
CA ASN A 663 6.10 -7.20 -9.68
C ASN A 663 7.22 -7.34 -10.74
N ASP A 664 8.49 -7.27 -10.36
CA ASP A 664 9.63 -7.37 -11.26
C ASP A 664 10.45 -8.64 -10.96
N ASN A 665 9.77 -9.76 -11.00
CA ASN A 665 10.33 -11.08 -10.78
C ASN A 665 9.93 -12.03 -11.91
N ARG A 666 10.72 -13.08 -12.12
CA ARG A 666 10.49 -14.08 -13.14
C ARG A 666 10.26 -15.44 -12.53
N VAL A 667 9.44 -16.23 -13.20
CA VAL A 667 9.16 -17.63 -12.84
C VAL A 667 9.05 -18.48 -14.11
N ASP A 668 9.21 -19.78 -13.95
CA ASP A 668 8.62 -20.75 -14.83
C ASP A 668 7.53 -21.55 -14.11
N VAL A 669 6.68 -22.25 -14.84
CA VAL A 669 5.53 -22.98 -14.30
C VAL A 669 5.52 -24.38 -14.88
N ARG A 670 5.35 -25.38 -14.01
CA ARG A 670 5.19 -26.79 -14.40
C ARG A 670 3.89 -27.39 -13.84
N PRO A 671 3.25 -28.31 -14.57
CA PRO A 671 2.11 -29.05 -14.03
C PRO A 671 2.55 -29.91 -12.83
N LEU A 672 1.69 -30.01 -11.83
CA LEU A 672 1.84 -31.01 -10.79
C LEU A 672 1.16 -32.29 -11.27
N GLN A 673 1.91 -33.40 -11.33
CA GLN A 673 1.33 -34.69 -11.61
C GLN A 673 0.32 -35.03 -10.49
N ARG A 674 -0.91 -35.41 -10.85
CA ARG A 674 -1.84 -36.00 -9.88
C ARG A 674 -1.19 -37.30 -9.39
N VAL A 675 -0.76 -37.31 -8.11
CA VAL A 675 -0.33 -38.52 -7.44
C VAL A 675 -1.54 -39.42 -7.20
#